data_f5406acc6161405bb40240d11a32bf9c
#
_entry.id   f5406acc6161405bb40240d11a32bf9c
#
_cell.length_a   1.000
_cell.length_b   1.000
_cell.length_c   1.000
_cell.angle_alpha   90.00
_cell.angle_beta   90.00
_cell.angle_gamma   90.00
#
_symmetry.space_group_name_H-M   'P 1'
#
loop_
_entity.id
_entity.type
_entity.pdbx_description
1 polymer ?
#
loop_
_entity_poly.entity_id
_entity_poly.type
_entity_poly.pdbx_seq_one_letter_code
_entity_poly.pdbx_strand_id
1 'polypeptide(L)'
;MPTTSFDKDSIKASIIGKLQRYNGRTIEEASNGQIYRALASTVRDQIMQKWMISREERKTNNNKRLFYLSVEFLMGRSLYTNILNLVSLDAYKQARDELHIDVDKVLQEEPEPALGNGGLGRLAACFMDSLASLDLPAMGCSIRYEYGLFRQKIVDGQQVELPDYWLGNGNVWEMPVMEDACEVHFNGHVEMGNENGRTVFRHVGYNTVEAVPYDMPLVGYDTSTVNSLRLWSARAPKRIDLSDFNHGHYVQASEEKELAEAISNILYPEDNHYEGKLLRLKQQYFFTSATLQYILKDFKKLNGTNWSKLPEKVVIHINDTHPGLAIPELMRLLMDEEGLGWDEAQQIVSRTMAYTNHTIMAEALEKWPEDMVKSLLPRIYQILVEMNKRLCARLWNFFPGEAERVGRMAIIAYGYIHMANLCVAMTFSTNGVSKLHGDILKQETFHDFYLVMPEKFSAITNGITHRRWLMACNPELTKLICDTIGTDWVKDPELLHDLAPYADDAAFREQFEKIKHNNKVRLSNFLKEHQGAIVDPNFIFDAQSKRLHEYKRQMLNALHILVLYNRIVNDPNFTMHPRVFIFGSKAAPGYNRAKQIIRFINGLSALIAKHPRASKMLQVVFLENYDVSSAQMLIPATEISEQISTASKEASGTGNMKYMMNGAITIGTMDGANVEISEQVGMDNIYIFGMRSDTVLDMYRERNYNPMTIFETNQELRLAMTQMIDGTVLPDAPSALQDLYHSLLIGDWGNMADPFFVLKDFGSYSMAQRRIDADYADRDKWNRMAVINTAMSGVFSSDRTIREYNDTIWHLDPLKRKG
;
A
#
# COMPACT_ATOMS: atom_id res chain seq x y z
N MET A 1 -33.34 6.14 19.11
CA MET A 1 -33.57 4.67 19.17
C MET A 1 -32.83 4.17 20.40
N PRO A 2 -33.37 3.20 21.18
CA PRO A 2 -32.61 2.69 22.30
C PRO A 2 -31.32 2.07 21.77
N THR A 3 -30.17 2.54 22.24
CA THR A 3 -28.90 1.86 22.07
C THR A 3 -29.04 0.48 22.70
N THR A 4 -29.18 -0.55 21.89
CA THR A 4 -29.05 -1.92 22.36
C THR A 4 -27.68 -2.06 23.01
N SER A 5 -27.64 -2.33 24.30
CA SER A 5 -26.40 -2.68 25.00
C SER A 5 -25.83 -3.91 24.32
N PHE A 6 -24.64 -3.80 23.76
CA PHE A 6 -23.91 -4.95 23.20
C PHE A 6 -23.06 -5.58 24.31
N ASP A 7 -23.74 -6.01 25.38
CA ASP A 7 -23.16 -6.87 26.40
C ASP A 7 -22.96 -8.30 25.87
N LYS A 8 -22.25 -9.10 26.64
CA LYS A 8 -21.91 -10.48 26.25
C LYS A 8 -23.15 -11.33 25.94
N ASP A 9 -24.27 -11.12 26.67
CA ASP A 9 -25.47 -11.96 26.51
C ASP A 9 -26.22 -11.61 25.21
N SER A 10 -26.29 -10.33 24.85
CA SER A 10 -26.80 -9.86 23.57
C SER A 10 -25.95 -10.36 22.40
N ILE A 11 -24.61 -10.35 22.54
CA ILE A 11 -23.69 -10.88 21.53
C ILE A 11 -23.92 -12.39 21.34
N LYS A 12 -23.99 -13.17 22.43
CA LYS A 12 -24.26 -14.61 22.39
C LYS A 12 -25.59 -14.90 21.71
N ALA A 13 -26.65 -14.23 22.15
CA ALA A 13 -27.97 -14.39 21.57
C ALA A 13 -28.01 -14.07 20.07
N SER A 14 -27.26 -13.04 19.64
CA SER A 14 -27.15 -12.69 18.23
C SER A 14 -26.42 -13.78 17.43
N ILE A 15 -25.28 -14.28 17.91
CA ILE A 15 -24.51 -15.34 17.24
C ILE A 15 -25.37 -16.60 17.09
N ILE A 16 -25.95 -17.09 18.20
CA ILE A 16 -26.81 -18.29 18.20
C ILE A 16 -27.99 -18.07 17.26
N GLY A 17 -28.70 -16.94 17.39
CA GLY A 17 -29.85 -16.64 16.57
C GLY A 17 -29.56 -16.54 15.07
N LYS A 18 -28.34 -16.07 14.68
CA LYS A 18 -27.90 -16.06 13.28
C LYS A 18 -27.57 -17.46 12.77
N LEU A 19 -26.92 -18.30 13.56
CA LEU A 19 -26.65 -19.70 13.21
C LEU A 19 -27.95 -20.46 12.98
N GLN A 20 -28.91 -20.29 13.86
CA GLN A 20 -30.22 -20.94 13.74
C GLN A 20 -31.02 -20.46 12.52
N ARG A 21 -31.08 -19.15 12.30
CA ARG A 21 -31.91 -18.56 11.22
C ARG A 21 -31.32 -18.71 9.83
N TYR A 22 -30.00 -18.58 9.70
CA TYR A 22 -29.36 -18.59 8.38
C TYR A 22 -28.76 -19.95 8.01
N ASN A 23 -28.42 -20.79 9.00
CA ASN A 23 -27.76 -22.05 8.76
C ASN A 23 -28.54 -23.26 9.26
N GLY A 24 -29.62 -23.08 10.09
CA GLY A 24 -30.37 -24.17 10.70
C GLY A 24 -29.48 -25.05 11.61
N ARG A 25 -28.50 -24.45 12.29
CA ARG A 25 -27.49 -25.17 13.08
C ARG A 25 -27.41 -24.64 14.51
N THR A 26 -27.04 -25.51 15.44
CA THR A 26 -26.55 -25.11 16.77
C THR A 26 -25.09 -24.72 16.68
N ILE A 27 -24.53 -24.20 17.77
CA ILE A 27 -23.12 -23.80 17.81
C ILE A 27 -22.18 -25.02 17.68
N GLU A 28 -22.57 -26.17 18.25
CA GLU A 28 -21.83 -27.42 18.23
C GLU A 28 -21.83 -28.09 16.85
N GLU A 29 -22.88 -27.86 16.05
CA GLU A 29 -23.03 -28.42 14.71
C GLU A 29 -22.42 -27.51 13.63
N ALA A 30 -22.19 -26.24 13.95
CA ALA A 30 -21.73 -25.24 12.99
C ALA A 30 -20.26 -25.40 12.65
N SER A 31 -19.91 -25.23 11.38
CA SER A 31 -18.51 -25.14 10.95
C SER A 31 -17.90 -23.80 11.38
N ASN A 32 -16.55 -23.74 11.46
CA ASN A 32 -15.84 -22.50 11.77
C ASN A 32 -16.24 -21.34 10.84
N GLY A 33 -16.42 -21.61 9.53
CA GLY A 33 -16.86 -20.62 8.56
C GLY A 33 -18.29 -20.11 8.80
N GLN A 34 -19.19 -20.96 9.29
CA GLN A 34 -20.56 -20.54 9.69
C GLN A 34 -20.52 -19.70 10.97
N ILE A 35 -19.70 -20.08 11.95
CA ILE A 35 -19.46 -19.32 13.18
C ILE A 35 -18.84 -17.97 12.86
N TYR A 36 -17.80 -17.92 11.98
CA TYR A 36 -17.22 -16.68 11.49
C TYR A 36 -18.28 -15.73 10.92
N ARG A 37 -19.14 -16.22 10.01
CA ARG A 37 -20.19 -15.38 9.41
C ARG A 37 -21.19 -14.87 10.41
N ALA A 38 -21.60 -15.70 11.37
CA ALA A 38 -22.52 -15.29 12.42
C ALA A 38 -21.89 -14.21 13.32
N LEU A 39 -20.64 -14.41 13.71
CA LEU A 39 -19.86 -13.46 14.50
C LEU A 39 -19.64 -12.14 13.75
N ALA A 40 -19.11 -12.20 12.52
CA ALA A 40 -18.86 -11.02 11.68
C ALA A 40 -20.15 -10.24 11.38
N SER A 41 -21.26 -10.94 11.13
CA SER A 41 -22.55 -10.29 10.94
C SER A 41 -23.09 -9.65 12.23
N THR A 42 -22.75 -10.18 13.40
CA THR A 42 -23.10 -9.56 14.69
C THR A 42 -22.33 -8.26 14.90
N VAL A 43 -21.04 -8.26 14.58
CA VAL A 43 -20.21 -7.05 14.60
C VAL A 43 -20.70 -6.02 13.59
N ARG A 44 -21.03 -6.47 12.37
CA ARG A 44 -21.58 -5.59 11.33
C ARG A 44 -22.87 -4.90 11.76
N ASP A 45 -23.78 -5.59 12.45
CA ASP A 45 -25.03 -4.98 12.93
C ASP A 45 -24.76 -3.81 13.88
N GLN A 46 -23.71 -3.89 14.74
CA GLN A 46 -23.29 -2.80 15.61
C GLN A 46 -22.77 -1.61 14.80
N ILE A 47 -21.92 -1.92 13.80
CA ILE A 47 -21.36 -0.89 12.91
C ILE A 47 -22.48 -0.17 12.15
N MET A 48 -23.49 -0.89 11.66
CA MET A 48 -24.60 -0.34 10.89
C MET A 48 -25.42 0.67 11.69
N GLN A 49 -25.62 0.46 13.00
CA GLN A 49 -26.28 1.44 13.87
C GLN A 49 -25.49 2.74 13.96
N LYS A 50 -24.16 2.67 14.16
CA LYS A 50 -23.28 3.85 14.16
C LYS A 50 -23.26 4.52 12.78
N TRP A 51 -23.27 3.73 11.70
CA TRP A 51 -23.24 4.28 10.34
C TRP A 51 -24.49 5.10 10.00
N MET A 52 -25.67 4.68 10.47
CA MET A 52 -26.89 5.49 10.33
C MET A 52 -26.74 6.85 11.01
N ILE A 53 -26.17 6.89 12.20
CA ILE A 53 -25.93 8.13 12.95
C ILE A 53 -24.97 9.04 12.17
N SER A 54 -23.82 8.52 11.75
CA SER A 54 -22.80 9.28 10.99
C SER A 54 -23.35 9.86 9.69
N ARG A 55 -24.20 9.09 8.98
CA ARG A 55 -24.83 9.56 7.72
C ARG A 55 -25.82 10.69 7.98
N GLU A 56 -26.59 10.59 9.05
CA GLU A 56 -27.57 11.65 9.40
C GLU A 56 -26.87 12.92 9.87
N GLU A 57 -25.83 12.82 10.71
CA GLU A 57 -25.02 13.95 11.16
C GLU A 57 -24.38 14.69 9.99
N ARG A 58 -23.77 13.94 9.04
CA ARG A 58 -23.19 14.52 7.84
C ARG A 58 -24.22 15.28 7.00
N LYS A 59 -25.41 14.72 6.80
CA LYS A 59 -26.49 15.38 6.04
C LYS A 59 -26.98 16.64 6.74
N THR A 60 -27.22 16.56 8.02
CA THR A 60 -27.79 17.66 8.81
C THR A 60 -26.82 18.84 8.86
N ASN A 61 -25.53 18.58 9.03
CA ASN A 61 -24.51 19.61 9.14
C ASN A 61 -23.95 20.05 7.78
N ASN A 62 -24.26 19.31 6.70
CA ASN A 62 -23.68 19.51 5.37
C ASN A 62 -22.15 19.70 5.42
N ASN A 63 -21.48 18.79 6.19
CA ASN A 63 -20.04 18.84 6.37
C ASN A 63 -19.30 18.64 5.05
N LYS A 64 -18.14 19.30 4.90
CA LYS A 64 -17.19 19.01 3.83
C LYS A 64 -16.74 17.55 3.92
N ARG A 65 -16.62 16.87 2.79
CA ARG A 65 -16.29 15.44 2.73
C ARG A 65 -15.05 15.20 1.88
N LEU A 66 -14.16 14.36 2.38
CA LEU A 66 -13.03 13.83 1.61
C LEU A 66 -13.46 12.62 0.78
N PHE A 67 -13.07 12.62 -0.50
CA PHE A 67 -13.07 11.44 -1.35
C PHE A 67 -11.62 11.08 -1.67
N TYR A 68 -11.17 9.96 -1.10
CA TYR A 68 -9.80 9.49 -1.24
C TYR A 68 -9.74 8.42 -2.33
N LEU A 69 -9.25 8.80 -3.51
CA LEU A 69 -9.21 7.96 -4.70
C LEU A 69 -7.88 7.22 -4.76
N SER A 70 -7.93 5.90 -4.71
CA SER A 70 -6.75 5.04 -4.82
C SER A 70 -7.08 3.80 -5.63
N VAL A 71 -6.15 3.37 -6.48
CA VAL A 71 -6.32 2.13 -7.26
C VAL A 71 -6.25 0.88 -6.38
N GLU A 72 -5.73 1.00 -5.16
CA GLU A 72 -5.60 -0.09 -4.22
C GLU A 72 -5.89 0.31 -2.77
N PHE A 73 -6.50 -0.60 -2.01
CA PHE A 73 -6.69 -0.53 -0.56
C PHE A 73 -6.35 -1.87 0.07
N LEU A 74 -5.19 -1.98 0.69
CA LEU A 74 -4.74 -3.21 1.34
C LEU A 74 -5.30 -3.30 2.76
N MET A 75 -6.57 -3.69 2.87
CA MET A 75 -7.35 -3.64 4.12
C MET A 75 -6.90 -4.67 5.16
N GLY A 76 -6.54 -5.89 4.73
CA GLY A 76 -6.38 -7.01 5.65
C GLY A 76 -7.73 -7.48 6.23
N ARG A 77 -7.70 -8.47 7.11
CA ARG A 77 -8.88 -8.96 7.82
C ARG A 77 -9.46 -7.88 8.73
N SER A 78 -10.79 -7.83 8.83
CA SER A 78 -11.52 -6.74 9.47
C SER A 78 -12.16 -7.11 10.81
N LEU A 79 -12.46 -8.39 11.05
CA LEU A 79 -13.23 -8.81 12.23
C LEU A 79 -12.60 -8.33 13.54
N TYR A 80 -11.33 -8.68 13.78
CA TYR A 80 -10.67 -8.32 15.02
C TYR A 80 -10.50 -6.80 15.20
N THR A 81 -10.12 -6.10 14.13
CA THR A 81 -9.95 -4.63 14.19
C THR A 81 -11.28 -3.90 14.35
N ASN A 82 -12.37 -4.41 13.77
CA ASN A 82 -13.71 -3.85 14.01
C ASN A 82 -14.14 -4.02 15.47
N ILE A 83 -13.92 -5.20 16.06
CA ILE A 83 -14.22 -5.43 17.50
C ILE A 83 -13.35 -4.50 18.38
N LEU A 84 -12.07 -4.33 18.03
CA LEU A 84 -11.16 -3.42 18.73
C LEU A 84 -11.65 -1.97 18.66
N ASN A 85 -12.00 -1.49 17.46
CA ASN A 85 -12.45 -0.11 17.24
C ASN A 85 -13.81 0.17 17.90
N LEU A 86 -14.66 -0.84 18.03
CA LEU A 86 -15.90 -0.74 18.80
C LEU A 86 -15.72 -0.73 20.32
N VAL A 87 -14.47 -0.91 20.80
CA VAL A 87 -14.13 -1.01 22.24
C VAL A 87 -14.95 -2.10 22.95
N SER A 88 -15.14 -3.22 22.27
CA SER A 88 -16.00 -4.33 22.76
C SER A 88 -15.26 -5.66 22.92
N LEU A 89 -13.91 -5.62 22.91
CA LEU A 89 -13.07 -6.83 23.00
C LEU A 89 -13.41 -7.73 24.19
N ASP A 90 -13.64 -7.16 25.38
CA ASP A 90 -13.90 -7.95 26.58
C ASP A 90 -15.27 -8.63 26.52
N ALA A 91 -16.31 -7.94 26.03
CA ALA A 91 -17.62 -8.54 25.86
C ALA A 91 -17.59 -9.69 24.84
N TYR A 92 -16.87 -9.52 23.73
CA TYR A 92 -16.69 -10.58 22.73
C TYR A 92 -15.84 -11.74 23.25
N LYS A 93 -14.79 -11.49 24.04
CA LYS A 93 -13.99 -12.55 24.70
C LYS A 93 -14.86 -13.37 25.64
N GLN A 94 -15.64 -12.73 26.51
CA GLN A 94 -16.56 -13.43 27.42
C GLN A 94 -17.62 -14.26 26.67
N ALA A 95 -18.23 -13.67 25.63
CA ALA A 95 -19.22 -14.39 24.82
C ALA A 95 -18.59 -15.61 24.11
N ARG A 96 -17.39 -15.48 23.58
CA ARG A 96 -16.60 -16.55 22.96
C ARG A 96 -16.33 -17.70 23.95
N ASP A 97 -15.84 -17.36 25.16
CA ASP A 97 -15.45 -18.35 26.17
C ASP A 97 -16.67 -19.15 26.63
N GLU A 98 -17.82 -18.50 26.82
CA GLU A 98 -19.07 -19.17 27.17
C GLU A 98 -19.68 -20.00 26.01
N LEU A 99 -19.38 -19.66 24.75
CA LEU A 99 -19.79 -20.42 23.57
C LEU A 99 -18.75 -21.47 23.16
N HIS A 100 -17.61 -21.59 23.86
CA HIS A 100 -16.50 -22.48 23.56
C HIS A 100 -15.98 -22.35 22.11
N ILE A 101 -15.94 -21.11 21.59
CA ILE A 101 -15.47 -20.85 20.22
C ILE A 101 -13.94 -20.82 20.18
N ASP A 102 -13.37 -21.64 19.30
CA ASP A 102 -11.93 -21.59 18.96
C ASP A 102 -11.69 -20.38 18.03
N VAL A 103 -11.27 -19.26 18.63
CA VAL A 103 -11.10 -17.99 17.92
C VAL A 103 -10.06 -18.07 16.82
N ASP A 104 -8.95 -18.73 17.04
CA ASP A 104 -7.86 -18.79 16.06
C ASP A 104 -8.34 -19.46 14.78
N LYS A 105 -9.08 -20.56 14.90
CA LYS A 105 -9.69 -21.23 13.74
C LYS A 105 -10.78 -20.39 13.09
N VAL A 106 -11.59 -19.70 13.86
CA VAL A 106 -12.68 -18.85 13.32
C VAL A 106 -12.12 -17.62 12.61
N LEU A 107 -11.07 -16.98 13.15
CA LEU A 107 -10.42 -15.84 12.49
C LEU A 107 -9.71 -16.23 11.17
N GLN A 108 -9.24 -17.49 11.07
CA GLN A 108 -8.63 -17.98 9.83
C GLN A 108 -9.64 -18.16 8.69
N GLU A 109 -10.94 -18.30 9.00
CA GLU A 109 -12.00 -18.40 8.01
C GLU A 109 -12.34 -17.04 7.32
N GLU A 110 -11.88 -15.92 7.89
CA GLU A 110 -12.03 -14.62 7.25
C GLU A 110 -11.12 -14.50 6.03
N PRO A 111 -11.66 -14.35 4.82
CA PRO A 111 -10.84 -14.11 3.65
C PRO A 111 -10.16 -12.74 3.75
N GLU A 112 -8.88 -12.67 3.40
CA GLU A 112 -8.18 -11.39 3.30
C GLU A 112 -8.49 -10.76 1.93
N PRO A 113 -9.02 -9.53 1.88
CA PRO A 113 -9.34 -8.88 0.61
C PRO A 113 -8.07 -8.62 -0.22
N ALA A 114 -8.01 -9.18 -1.43
CA ALA A 114 -6.88 -9.02 -2.35
C ALA A 114 -6.92 -7.67 -3.12
N LEU A 115 -7.34 -6.59 -2.45
CA LEU A 115 -7.60 -5.26 -3.02
C LEU A 115 -6.38 -4.34 -3.00
N GLY A 116 -5.20 -4.84 -2.66
CA GLY A 116 -3.96 -4.06 -2.58
C GLY A 116 -2.72 -4.91 -2.73
N ASN A 117 -1.60 -4.25 -3.00
CA ASN A 117 -0.31 -4.89 -3.25
C ASN A 117 0.71 -4.62 -2.14
N GLY A 118 0.87 -3.36 -1.75
CA GLY A 118 1.98 -2.97 -0.88
C GLY A 118 1.75 -1.69 -0.09
N GLY A 119 2.81 -0.87 0.00
CA GLY A 119 2.82 0.35 0.82
C GLY A 119 1.72 1.35 0.48
N LEU A 120 1.46 1.58 -0.80
CA LEU A 120 0.43 2.51 -1.27
C LEU A 120 -0.96 2.12 -0.77
N GLY A 121 -1.38 0.87 -1.01
CA GLY A 121 -2.68 0.37 -0.60
C GLY A 121 -2.82 0.23 0.92
N ARG A 122 -1.72 -0.13 1.62
CA ARG A 122 -1.76 -0.20 3.08
C ARG A 122 -1.83 1.19 3.72
N LEU A 123 -1.16 2.19 3.13
CA LEU A 123 -1.27 3.58 3.57
C LEU A 123 -2.72 4.07 3.45
N ALA A 124 -3.36 3.86 2.30
CA ALA A 124 -4.77 4.20 2.08
C ALA A 124 -5.68 3.56 3.14
N ALA A 125 -5.45 2.27 3.48
CA ALA A 125 -6.19 1.56 4.52
C ALA A 125 -5.95 2.15 5.93
N CYS A 126 -4.70 2.51 6.27
CA CYS A 126 -4.38 3.19 7.53
C CYS A 126 -5.05 4.57 7.63
N PHE A 127 -5.07 5.31 6.52
CA PHE A 127 -5.71 6.63 6.48
C PHE A 127 -7.22 6.54 6.72
N MET A 128 -7.89 5.55 6.14
CA MET A 128 -9.33 5.36 6.38
C MET A 128 -9.65 5.01 7.84
N ASP A 129 -8.80 4.22 8.51
CA ASP A 129 -8.92 3.93 9.95
C ASP A 129 -8.74 5.20 10.79
N SER A 130 -7.72 6.01 10.51
CA SER A 130 -7.45 7.26 11.22
C SER A 130 -8.51 8.33 10.95
N LEU A 131 -8.99 8.47 9.71
CA LEU A 131 -10.07 9.40 9.37
C LEU A 131 -11.34 9.10 10.19
N ALA A 132 -11.73 7.82 10.29
CA ALA A 132 -12.87 7.44 11.10
C ALA A 132 -12.62 7.64 12.61
N SER A 133 -11.41 7.34 13.10
CA SER A 133 -11.03 7.48 14.51
C SER A 133 -10.89 8.94 14.97
N LEU A 134 -10.68 9.86 14.03
CA LEU A 134 -10.61 11.32 14.27
C LEU A 134 -11.94 12.03 13.94
N ASP A 135 -13.01 11.29 13.75
CA ASP A 135 -14.34 11.79 13.42
C ASP A 135 -14.41 12.60 12.10
N LEU A 136 -13.46 12.42 11.17
CA LEU A 136 -13.41 13.15 9.90
C LEU A 136 -14.21 12.44 8.81
N PRO A 137 -15.18 13.12 8.15
CA PRO A 137 -16.04 12.50 7.16
C PRO A 137 -15.30 12.21 5.85
N ALA A 138 -15.19 10.95 5.48
CA ALA A 138 -14.47 10.51 4.29
C ALA A 138 -15.15 9.36 3.57
N MET A 139 -14.76 9.14 2.30
CA MET A 139 -15.03 7.94 1.53
C MET A 139 -13.77 7.56 0.74
N GLY A 140 -13.28 6.34 0.95
CA GLY A 140 -12.30 5.73 0.04
C GLY A 140 -13.01 5.23 -1.21
N CYS A 141 -12.38 5.39 -2.39
CA CYS A 141 -12.96 4.94 -3.65
C CYS A 141 -11.93 4.16 -4.46
N SER A 142 -12.32 2.96 -4.91
CA SER A 142 -11.48 2.05 -5.69
C SER A 142 -12.30 1.10 -6.56
N ILE A 143 -11.64 0.10 -7.12
CA ILE A 143 -12.26 -1.01 -7.87
C ILE A 143 -12.47 -2.21 -6.94
N ARG A 144 -13.61 -2.88 -7.09
CA ARG A 144 -13.90 -4.18 -6.47
C ARG A 144 -13.29 -5.28 -7.33
N TYR A 145 -12.01 -5.53 -7.13
CA TYR A 145 -11.34 -6.58 -7.89
C TYR A 145 -11.86 -7.97 -7.50
N GLU A 146 -12.27 -8.74 -8.51
CA GLU A 146 -12.79 -10.11 -8.30
C GLU A 146 -11.72 -11.05 -7.75
N TYR A 147 -10.51 -10.99 -8.34
CA TYR A 147 -9.35 -11.80 -7.95
C TYR A 147 -8.23 -10.95 -7.36
N GLY A 148 -8.26 -9.64 -7.55
CA GLY A 148 -7.31 -8.68 -6.99
C GLY A 148 -5.86 -8.92 -7.36
N LEU A 149 -4.96 -8.78 -6.38
CA LEU A 149 -3.57 -9.19 -6.54
C LEU A 149 -3.47 -10.71 -6.44
N PHE A 150 -2.66 -11.31 -7.30
CA PHE A 150 -2.46 -12.74 -7.35
C PHE A 150 -2.02 -13.34 -6.00
N ARG A 151 -2.42 -14.59 -5.76
CA ARG A 151 -1.87 -15.43 -4.72
C ARG A 151 -0.54 -16.02 -5.19
N GLN A 152 0.51 -15.86 -4.38
CA GLN A 152 1.83 -16.38 -4.70
C GLN A 152 2.01 -17.80 -4.19
N LYS A 153 2.55 -18.66 -5.05
CA LYS A 153 3.13 -19.95 -4.70
C LYS A 153 4.61 -19.96 -5.06
N ILE A 154 5.40 -20.67 -4.27
CA ILE A 154 6.80 -20.97 -4.58
C ILE A 154 6.89 -22.42 -5.01
N VAL A 155 7.22 -22.64 -6.28
CA VAL A 155 7.38 -23.97 -6.87
C VAL A 155 8.79 -24.07 -7.44
N ASP A 156 9.57 -25.05 -7.01
CA ASP A 156 10.98 -25.22 -7.39
C ASP A 156 11.80 -23.92 -7.21
N GLY A 157 11.55 -23.21 -6.11
CA GLY A 157 12.18 -21.95 -5.76
C GLY A 157 11.74 -20.74 -6.58
N GLN A 158 10.75 -20.88 -7.45
CA GLN A 158 10.26 -19.83 -8.34
C GLN A 158 8.87 -19.36 -7.94
N GLN A 159 8.59 -18.08 -8.16
CA GLN A 159 7.24 -17.52 -7.99
C GLN A 159 6.31 -18.02 -9.10
N VAL A 160 5.15 -18.51 -8.68
CA VAL A 160 4.00 -18.82 -9.54
C VAL A 160 2.82 -17.97 -9.07
N GLU A 161 2.12 -17.33 -9.99
CA GLU A 161 0.95 -16.50 -9.74
C GLU A 161 -0.32 -17.31 -9.93
N LEU A 162 -1.20 -17.29 -8.94
CA LEU A 162 -2.51 -17.93 -8.93
C LEU A 162 -3.61 -16.90 -8.67
N PRO A 163 -4.81 -17.06 -9.23
CA PRO A 163 -5.94 -16.21 -8.87
C PRO A 163 -6.25 -16.30 -7.38
N ASP A 164 -6.59 -15.18 -6.75
CA ASP A 164 -7.03 -15.15 -5.36
C ASP A 164 -8.56 -15.11 -5.30
N TYR A 165 -9.18 -16.23 -4.94
CA TYR A 165 -10.64 -16.38 -4.85
C TYR A 165 -11.18 -15.84 -3.52
N TRP A 166 -10.77 -14.66 -3.08
CA TRP A 166 -11.15 -14.07 -1.81
C TRP A 166 -12.66 -13.84 -1.64
N LEU A 167 -13.39 -13.71 -2.77
CA LEU A 167 -14.86 -13.58 -2.80
C LEU A 167 -15.61 -14.90 -2.93
N GLY A 168 -14.92 -16.04 -3.01
CA GLY A 168 -15.54 -17.35 -3.29
C GLY A 168 -16.66 -17.74 -2.32
N ASN A 169 -16.59 -17.30 -1.07
CA ASN A 169 -17.62 -17.50 -0.04
C ASN A 169 -18.45 -16.24 0.25
N GLY A 170 -18.34 -15.20 -0.59
CA GLY A 170 -18.91 -13.88 -0.33
C GLY A 170 -18.12 -13.08 0.72
N ASN A 171 -18.45 -11.81 0.85
CA ASN A 171 -17.84 -10.90 1.81
C ASN A 171 -18.91 -10.33 2.75
N VAL A 172 -18.80 -10.62 4.04
CA VAL A 172 -19.78 -10.17 5.06
C VAL A 172 -19.79 -8.65 5.19
N TRP A 173 -18.68 -8.00 4.88
CA TRP A 173 -18.49 -6.57 5.16
C TRP A 173 -19.02 -5.66 4.06
N GLU A 174 -19.22 -6.14 2.83
CA GLU A 174 -19.67 -5.31 1.72
C GLU A 174 -21.19 -5.39 1.48
N MET A 175 -21.74 -4.30 0.95
CA MET A 175 -23.16 -4.20 0.58
C MET A 175 -23.28 -3.54 -0.78
N PRO A 176 -23.97 -4.15 -1.76
CA PRO A 176 -24.26 -3.51 -3.03
C PRO A 176 -25.22 -2.33 -2.85
N VAL A 177 -24.97 -1.23 -3.56
CA VAL A 177 -25.77 0.00 -3.54
C VAL A 177 -26.27 0.27 -4.96
N MET A 178 -27.22 -0.54 -5.43
CA MET A 178 -27.69 -0.54 -6.82
C MET A 178 -28.25 0.80 -7.29
N GLU A 179 -28.81 1.61 -6.37
CA GLU A 179 -29.35 2.94 -6.65
C GLU A 179 -28.27 3.98 -7.02
N ASP A 180 -27.02 3.67 -6.78
CA ASP A 180 -25.88 4.50 -7.15
C ASP A 180 -25.10 3.93 -8.35
N ALA A 181 -25.60 2.87 -8.99
CA ALA A 181 -25.02 2.37 -10.25
C ALA A 181 -25.08 3.44 -11.33
N CYS A 182 -24.05 3.47 -12.18
CA CYS A 182 -23.95 4.42 -13.28
C CYS A 182 -23.23 3.79 -14.48
N GLU A 183 -23.30 4.47 -15.61
CA GLU A 183 -22.65 4.05 -16.86
C GLU A 183 -21.31 4.77 -17.05
N VAL A 184 -20.32 4.03 -17.54
CA VAL A 184 -19.03 4.57 -17.99
C VAL A 184 -18.83 4.20 -19.46
N HIS A 185 -18.45 5.19 -20.26
CA HIS A 185 -18.40 5.07 -21.72
C HIS A 185 -16.96 5.05 -22.23
N PHE A 186 -16.69 4.13 -23.16
CA PHE A 186 -15.39 3.96 -23.80
C PHE A 186 -15.51 3.98 -25.32
N ASN A 187 -14.43 4.34 -26.01
CA ASN A 187 -14.36 4.38 -27.48
C ASN A 187 -15.34 5.39 -28.11
N GLY A 188 -15.81 5.11 -29.31
CA GLY A 188 -16.70 6.03 -30.03
C GLY A 188 -15.98 7.28 -30.54
N HIS A 189 -16.75 8.34 -30.79
CA HIS A 189 -16.23 9.63 -31.24
C HIS A 189 -17.05 10.80 -30.68
N VAL A 190 -16.57 12.03 -30.90
CA VAL A 190 -17.23 13.23 -30.42
C VAL A 190 -17.82 13.99 -31.61
N GLU A 191 -19.12 14.25 -31.56
CA GLU A 191 -19.81 15.14 -32.43
C GLU A 191 -19.95 16.53 -31.84
N MET A 192 -19.70 17.57 -32.62
CA MET A 192 -19.93 18.95 -32.23
C MET A 192 -21.25 19.44 -32.80
N GLY A 193 -22.05 20.04 -31.93
CA GLY A 193 -23.31 20.68 -32.27
C GLY A 193 -23.37 22.12 -31.78
N ASN A 194 -24.44 22.84 -32.13
CA ASN A 194 -24.76 24.15 -31.56
C ASN A 194 -26.18 24.11 -30.98
N GLU A 195 -26.33 24.38 -29.69
CA GLU A 195 -27.61 24.48 -29.03
C GLU A 195 -27.72 25.84 -28.34
N ASN A 196 -28.72 26.58 -28.75
CA ASN A 196 -28.98 27.91 -28.20
C ASN A 196 -27.77 28.88 -28.26
N GLY A 197 -26.95 28.79 -29.33
CA GLY A 197 -25.75 29.60 -29.51
C GLY A 197 -24.52 29.12 -28.73
N ARG A 198 -24.60 27.97 -28.05
CA ARG A 198 -23.47 27.33 -27.36
C ARG A 198 -23.00 26.09 -28.14
N THR A 199 -21.68 25.93 -28.25
CA THR A 199 -21.10 24.70 -28.74
C THR A 199 -21.33 23.60 -27.71
N VAL A 200 -21.92 22.48 -28.15
CA VAL A 200 -22.12 21.27 -27.34
C VAL A 200 -21.33 20.12 -27.94
N PHE A 201 -20.83 19.25 -27.06
CA PHE A 201 -20.09 18.08 -27.44
C PHE A 201 -20.86 16.83 -27.05
N ARG A 202 -21.09 15.93 -27.99
CA ARG A 202 -21.82 14.68 -27.76
C ARG A 202 -20.90 13.49 -28.02
N HIS A 203 -20.71 12.67 -27.03
CA HIS A 203 -20.02 11.40 -27.19
C HIS A 203 -21.00 10.39 -27.78
N VAL A 204 -20.67 9.79 -28.92
CA VAL A 204 -21.54 8.88 -29.65
C VAL A 204 -20.78 7.64 -30.10
N GLY A 205 -21.50 6.53 -30.31
CA GLY A 205 -20.93 5.27 -30.80
C GLY A 205 -20.00 4.59 -29.79
N TYR A 206 -20.19 4.86 -28.51
CA TYR A 206 -19.40 4.34 -27.43
C TYR A 206 -19.83 2.94 -26.97
N ASN A 207 -18.93 2.24 -26.31
CA ASN A 207 -19.20 1.03 -25.56
C ASN A 207 -19.52 1.40 -24.10
N THR A 208 -20.58 0.80 -23.55
CA THR A 208 -21.03 1.07 -22.19
C THR A 208 -20.57 -0.02 -21.24
N VAL A 209 -20.07 0.37 -20.08
CA VAL A 209 -19.82 -0.50 -18.93
C VAL A 209 -20.63 0.03 -17.75
N GLU A 210 -21.43 -0.82 -17.13
CA GLU A 210 -22.16 -0.48 -15.91
C GLU A 210 -21.20 -0.56 -14.70
N ALA A 211 -21.10 0.51 -13.92
CA ALA A 211 -20.37 0.56 -12.67
C ALA A 211 -21.32 0.38 -11.49
N VAL A 212 -21.19 -0.72 -10.76
CA VAL A 212 -22.02 -1.05 -9.60
C VAL A 212 -21.22 -0.92 -8.32
N PRO A 213 -21.59 -0.02 -7.40
CA PRO A 213 -20.84 0.18 -6.18
C PRO A 213 -21.19 -0.82 -5.09
N TYR A 214 -20.18 -1.19 -4.31
CA TYR A 214 -20.26 -1.95 -3.06
C TYR A 214 -19.63 -1.13 -1.96
N ASP A 215 -20.35 -0.89 -0.89
CA ASP A 215 -19.87 -0.11 0.25
C ASP A 215 -19.44 -1.01 1.40
N MET A 216 -18.24 -0.82 1.92
CA MET A 216 -17.74 -1.43 3.15
C MET A 216 -17.68 -0.36 4.25
N PRO A 217 -18.37 -0.54 5.38
CA PRO A 217 -18.32 0.40 6.50
C PRO A 217 -16.99 0.28 7.25
N LEU A 218 -16.39 1.42 7.59
CA LEU A 218 -15.12 1.55 8.30
C LEU A 218 -15.34 2.31 9.60
N VAL A 219 -15.37 1.59 10.73
CA VAL A 219 -15.64 2.17 12.05
C VAL A 219 -14.36 2.74 12.68
N GLY A 220 -14.47 3.93 13.26
CA GLY A 220 -13.38 4.53 14.02
C GLY A 220 -13.28 3.97 15.45
N TYR A 221 -12.09 4.09 16.04
CA TYR A 221 -11.81 3.64 17.40
C TYR A 221 -12.50 4.54 18.42
N ASP A 222 -13.38 3.94 19.24
CA ASP A 222 -14.13 4.63 20.32
C ASP A 222 -14.85 5.91 19.82
N THR A 223 -15.37 5.87 18.59
CA THR A 223 -16.14 6.96 17.99
C THR A 223 -17.50 6.47 17.49
N SER A 224 -18.42 7.41 17.18
CA SER A 224 -19.66 7.11 16.46
C SER A 224 -19.47 7.13 14.94
N THR A 225 -18.32 7.61 14.47
CA THR A 225 -18.07 7.80 13.04
C THR A 225 -17.80 6.50 12.33
N VAL A 226 -18.55 6.30 11.26
CA VAL A 226 -18.36 5.22 10.30
C VAL A 226 -18.20 5.82 8.91
N ASN A 227 -17.03 5.69 8.35
CA ASN A 227 -16.74 6.04 6.96
C ASN A 227 -17.03 4.86 6.02
N SER A 228 -16.87 5.05 4.73
CA SER A 228 -17.13 4.00 3.73
C SER A 228 -15.91 3.82 2.84
N LEU A 229 -15.64 2.58 2.47
CA LEU A 229 -14.84 2.24 1.30
C LEU A 229 -15.80 1.81 0.21
N ARG A 230 -15.91 2.59 -0.87
CA ARG A 230 -16.73 2.31 -2.05
C ARG A 230 -15.90 1.64 -3.12
N LEU A 231 -16.31 0.46 -3.50
CA LEU A 231 -15.65 -0.38 -4.47
C LEU A 231 -16.54 -0.57 -5.70
N TRP A 232 -16.05 -0.18 -6.87
CA TRP A 232 -16.78 -0.25 -8.13
C TRP A 232 -16.55 -1.59 -8.84
N SER A 233 -17.62 -2.32 -9.13
CA SER A 233 -17.61 -3.55 -9.93
C SER A 233 -18.07 -3.23 -11.35
N ALA A 234 -17.30 -3.65 -12.33
CA ALA A 234 -17.65 -3.48 -13.74
C ALA A 234 -18.58 -4.60 -14.21
N ARG A 235 -19.62 -4.25 -14.95
CA ARG A 235 -20.60 -5.20 -15.51
C ARG A 235 -20.98 -4.79 -16.93
N ALA A 236 -21.34 -5.78 -17.76
CA ALA A 236 -21.99 -5.48 -19.02
C ALA A 236 -23.45 -5.07 -18.81
N PRO A 237 -23.98 -4.10 -19.58
CA PRO A 237 -25.42 -3.79 -19.61
C PRO A 237 -26.27 -5.00 -19.97
N LYS A 238 -25.82 -5.78 -20.95
CA LYS A 238 -26.35 -7.09 -21.27
C LYS A 238 -25.46 -8.17 -20.66
N ARG A 239 -26.03 -9.02 -19.84
CA ARG A 239 -25.26 -10.11 -19.20
C ARG A 239 -25.08 -11.32 -20.11
N ILE A 240 -26.00 -11.51 -21.07
CA ILE A 240 -25.98 -12.61 -22.02
C ILE A 240 -26.78 -12.23 -23.26
N ASP A 241 -26.30 -12.54 -24.44
CA ASP A 241 -27.10 -12.49 -25.65
C ASP A 241 -27.87 -13.81 -25.83
N LEU A 242 -29.18 -13.74 -25.58
CA LEU A 242 -30.04 -14.94 -25.66
C LEU A 242 -30.17 -15.46 -27.09
N SER A 243 -30.02 -14.63 -28.10
CA SER A 243 -30.08 -15.07 -29.50
C SER A 243 -28.87 -15.95 -29.82
N ASP A 244 -27.67 -15.48 -29.52
CA ASP A 244 -26.43 -16.26 -29.71
C ASP A 244 -26.45 -17.53 -28.85
N PHE A 245 -26.89 -17.41 -27.58
CA PHE A 245 -26.99 -18.56 -26.67
C PHE A 245 -27.89 -19.66 -27.24
N ASN A 246 -29.07 -19.28 -27.75
CA ASN A 246 -30.04 -20.21 -28.32
C ASN A 246 -29.58 -20.85 -29.64
N HIS A 247 -28.65 -20.19 -30.36
CA HIS A 247 -28.03 -20.75 -31.58
C HIS A 247 -26.77 -21.58 -31.30
N GLY A 248 -26.43 -21.81 -30.02
CA GLY A 248 -25.27 -22.61 -29.61
C GLY A 248 -23.95 -21.84 -29.61
N HIS A 249 -23.96 -20.52 -29.81
CA HIS A 249 -22.77 -19.63 -29.76
C HIS A 249 -22.48 -19.18 -28.35
N TYR A 250 -22.26 -20.12 -27.42
CA TYR A 250 -22.17 -19.82 -25.98
C TYR A 250 -21.05 -18.85 -25.59
N VAL A 251 -19.90 -18.89 -26.27
CA VAL A 251 -18.78 -17.99 -26.03
C VAL A 251 -19.13 -16.58 -26.48
N GLN A 252 -19.66 -16.41 -27.69
CA GLN A 252 -20.10 -15.11 -28.21
C GLN A 252 -21.21 -14.50 -27.36
N ALA A 253 -22.15 -15.32 -26.90
CA ALA A 253 -23.23 -14.88 -26.02
C ALA A 253 -22.76 -14.24 -24.70
N SER A 254 -21.56 -14.56 -24.24
CA SER A 254 -20.95 -14.02 -23.00
C SER A 254 -19.78 -13.07 -23.24
N GLU A 255 -19.35 -12.83 -24.49
CA GLU A 255 -18.14 -12.05 -24.81
C GLU A 255 -18.20 -10.62 -24.26
N GLU A 256 -19.32 -9.91 -24.47
CA GLU A 256 -19.51 -8.55 -23.98
C GLU A 256 -19.40 -8.50 -22.44
N LYS A 257 -19.95 -9.51 -21.77
CA LYS A 257 -19.87 -9.65 -20.32
C LYS A 257 -18.43 -9.83 -19.86
N GLU A 258 -17.70 -10.77 -20.44
CA GLU A 258 -16.31 -11.06 -20.06
C GLU A 258 -15.39 -9.84 -20.27
N LEU A 259 -15.57 -9.11 -21.38
CA LEU A 259 -14.80 -7.90 -21.68
C LEU A 259 -15.08 -6.75 -20.70
N ALA A 260 -16.33 -6.59 -20.28
CA ALA A 260 -16.68 -5.57 -19.29
C ALA A 260 -16.16 -5.94 -17.89
N GLU A 261 -16.40 -7.17 -17.45
CA GLU A 261 -15.99 -7.67 -16.12
C GLU A 261 -14.47 -7.72 -15.96
N ALA A 262 -13.71 -7.94 -17.06
CA ALA A 262 -12.24 -7.91 -17.03
C ALA A 262 -11.66 -6.62 -16.42
N ILE A 263 -12.37 -5.48 -16.53
CA ILE A 263 -11.96 -4.20 -15.94
C ILE A 263 -11.82 -4.31 -14.41
N SER A 264 -12.66 -5.10 -13.77
CA SER A 264 -12.64 -5.28 -12.31
C SER A 264 -12.15 -6.67 -11.86
N ASN A 265 -11.37 -7.39 -12.66
CA ASN A 265 -10.89 -8.71 -12.29
C ASN A 265 -9.55 -8.67 -11.53
N ILE A 266 -8.53 -8.09 -12.11
CA ILE A 266 -7.14 -8.19 -11.65
C ILE A 266 -6.58 -6.82 -11.30
N LEU A 267 -5.99 -6.71 -10.12
CA LEU A 267 -5.18 -5.55 -9.73
C LEU A 267 -3.79 -5.66 -10.35
N TYR A 268 -3.35 -4.62 -11.03
CA TYR A 268 -2.06 -4.55 -11.73
C TYR A 268 -1.86 -5.69 -12.75
N PRO A 269 -2.73 -5.78 -13.77
CA PRO A 269 -2.48 -6.70 -14.88
C PRO A 269 -1.12 -6.40 -15.52
N GLU A 270 -0.48 -7.41 -16.11
CA GLU A 270 0.77 -7.23 -16.81
C GLU A 270 0.60 -6.21 -17.96
N ASP A 271 1.51 -5.23 -18.03
CA ASP A 271 1.43 -4.09 -18.95
C ASP A 271 2.65 -3.96 -19.89
N ASN A 272 3.38 -5.06 -20.09
CA ASN A 272 4.47 -5.11 -21.09
C ASN A 272 3.95 -5.11 -22.53
N HIS A 273 2.65 -5.37 -22.76
CA HIS A 273 1.99 -5.38 -24.05
C HIS A 273 0.83 -4.36 -24.12
N TYR A 274 0.34 -4.10 -25.33
CA TYR A 274 -0.67 -3.07 -25.59
C TYR A 274 -1.97 -3.31 -24.83
N GLU A 275 -2.49 -4.54 -24.84
CA GLU A 275 -3.76 -4.91 -24.22
C GLU A 275 -3.74 -4.72 -22.70
N GLY A 276 -2.62 -5.04 -22.04
CA GLY A 276 -2.44 -4.84 -20.60
C GLY A 276 -2.41 -3.36 -20.25
N LYS A 277 -1.72 -2.53 -21.05
CA LYS A 277 -1.75 -1.06 -20.87
C LYS A 277 -3.16 -0.50 -21.07
N LEU A 278 -3.85 -0.96 -22.10
CA LEU A 278 -5.22 -0.54 -22.38
C LEU A 278 -6.17 -0.91 -21.24
N LEU A 279 -6.04 -2.11 -20.68
CA LEU A 279 -6.84 -2.56 -19.54
C LEU A 279 -6.59 -1.69 -18.31
N ARG A 280 -5.32 -1.40 -17.98
CA ARG A 280 -4.99 -0.49 -16.87
C ARG A 280 -5.56 0.92 -17.06
N LEU A 281 -5.50 1.46 -18.27
CA LEU A 281 -6.11 2.75 -18.60
C LEU A 281 -7.64 2.71 -18.44
N LYS A 282 -8.30 1.62 -18.87
CA LYS A 282 -9.73 1.39 -18.63
C LYS A 282 -10.06 1.35 -17.14
N GLN A 283 -9.28 0.64 -16.33
CA GLN A 283 -9.47 0.55 -14.89
C GLN A 283 -9.41 1.93 -14.23
N GLN A 284 -8.40 2.72 -14.56
CA GLN A 284 -8.22 4.07 -13.99
C GLN A 284 -9.37 5.00 -14.35
N TYR A 285 -9.81 5.03 -15.60
CA TYR A 285 -10.94 5.86 -16.00
C TYR A 285 -12.26 5.34 -15.44
N PHE A 286 -12.48 4.03 -15.42
CA PHE A 286 -13.70 3.41 -14.91
C PHE A 286 -14.05 3.85 -13.50
N PHE A 287 -13.15 3.64 -12.54
CA PHE A 287 -13.48 3.97 -11.16
C PHE A 287 -13.49 5.47 -10.88
N THR A 288 -12.68 6.26 -11.58
CA THR A 288 -12.68 7.72 -11.42
C THR A 288 -13.96 8.34 -11.96
N SER A 289 -14.42 7.93 -13.16
CA SER A 289 -15.67 8.43 -13.74
C SER A 289 -16.88 8.05 -12.87
N ALA A 290 -16.98 6.77 -12.47
CA ALA A 290 -18.06 6.33 -11.60
C ALA A 290 -18.09 7.08 -10.25
N THR A 291 -16.91 7.30 -9.64
CA THR A 291 -16.78 8.04 -8.40
C THR A 291 -17.23 9.50 -8.55
N LEU A 292 -16.81 10.16 -9.62
CA LEU A 292 -17.17 11.57 -9.86
C LEU A 292 -18.65 11.76 -10.14
N GLN A 293 -19.28 10.87 -10.90
CA GLN A 293 -20.73 10.86 -11.12
C GLN A 293 -21.47 10.76 -9.78
N TYR A 294 -21.01 9.86 -8.90
CA TYR A 294 -21.57 9.74 -7.54
C TYR A 294 -21.36 11.03 -6.71
N ILE A 295 -20.16 11.61 -6.73
CA ILE A 295 -19.86 12.85 -6.00
C ILE A 295 -20.82 13.98 -6.41
N LEU A 296 -21.01 14.18 -7.72
CA LEU A 296 -21.90 15.23 -8.23
C LEU A 296 -23.36 14.92 -7.89
N LYS A 297 -23.79 13.67 -7.96
CA LYS A 297 -25.12 13.23 -7.52
C LYS A 297 -25.37 13.48 -6.02
N ASP A 298 -24.40 13.16 -5.15
CA ASP A 298 -24.48 13.38 -3.70
C ASP A 298 -24.46 14.89 -3.37
N PHE A 299 -23.60 15.65 -4.06
CA PHE A 299 -23.55 17.10 -3.91
C PHE A 299 -24.88 17.78 -4.30
N LYS A 300 -25.47 17.42 -5.45
CA LYS A 300 -26.78 17.95 -5.91
C LYS A 300 -27.89 17.75 -4.90
N LYS A 301 -27.93 16.59 -4.22
CA LYS A 301 -28.96 16.30 -3.21
C LYS A 301 -28.95 17.27 -2.04
N LEU A 302 -27.78 17.81 -1.68
CA LEU A 302 -27.62 18.68 -0.51
C LEU A 302 -27.47 20.15 -0.86
N ASN A 303 -26.91 20.48 -2.03
CA ASN A 303 -26.51 21.83 -2.41
C ASN A 303 -27.13 22.34 -3.73
N GLY A 304 -27.98 21.53 -4.38
CA GLY A 304 -28.53 21.84 -5.70
C GLY A 304 -27.43 21.93 -6.78
N THR A 305 -27.65 22.80 -7.76
CA THR A 305 -26.73 22.99 -8.89
C THR A 305 -25.78 24.20 -8.71
N ASN A 306 -25.56 24.63 -7.49
CA ASN A 306 -24.60 25.71 -7.21
C ASN A 306 -23.16 25.12 -7.16
N TRP A 307 -22.62 24.86 -8.33
CA TRP A 307 -21.33 24.22 -8.50
C TRP A 307 -20.16 25.02 -7.95
N SER A 308 -20.27 26.34 -7.84
CA SER A 308 -19.23 27.20 -7.25
C SER A 308 -18.92 26.83 -5.79
N LYS A 309 -19.87 26.18 -5.10
CA LYS A 309 -19.70 25.67 -3.72
C LYS A 309 -19.06 24.30 -3.64
N LEU A 310 -18.80 23.61 -4.77
CA LEU A 310 -18.22 22.26 -4.75
C LEU A 310 -16.91 22.22 -3.96
N PRO A 311 -15.93 23.13 -4.13
CA PRO A 311 -14.67 23.10 -3.37
C PRO A 311 -14.83 23.32 -1.86
N GLU A 312 -15.94 23.95 -1.43
CA GLU A 312 -16.24 24.16 -0.01
C GLU A 312 -16.83 22.91 0.65
N LYS A 313 -17.41 22.00 -0.13
CA LYS A 313 -18.15 20.83 0.34
C LYS A 313 -17.47 19.50 0.02
N VAL A 314 -16.55 19.51 -0.93
CA VAL A 314 -15.87 18.31 -1.43
C VAL A 314 -14.38 18.58 -1.57
N VAL A 315 -13.57 17.66 -1.12
CA VAL A 315 -12.16 17.55 -1.50
C VAL A 315 -11.92 16.16 -2.06
N ILE A 316 -11.27 16.09 -3.23
CA ILE A 316 -10.91 14.85 -3.92
C ILE A 316 -9.40 14.70 -3.85
N HIS A 317 -8.94 13.65 -3.20
CA HIS A 317 -7.50 13.40 -3.05
C HIS A 317 -7.05 12.29 -4.00
N ILE A 318 -6.12 12.64 -4.88
CA ILE A 318 -5.51 11.76 -5.89
C ILE A 318 -4.29 11.08 -5.27
N ASN A 319 -4.43 9.78 -4.97
CA ASN A 319 -3.36 8.99 -4.36
C ASN A 319 -2.49 8.36 -5.44
N ASP A 320 -1.31 8.94 -5.67
CA ASP A 320 -0.48 8.76 -6.86
C ASP A 320 -1.20 9.21 -8.15
N THR A 321 -0.62 9.01 -9.33
CA THR A 321 -1.19 9.44 -10.61
C THR A 321 -2.32 8.55 -11.11
N HIS A 322 -2.52 7.36 -10.54
CA HIS A 322 -3.49 6.39 -11.02
C HIS A 322 -4.91 6.95 -11.20
N PRO A 323 -5.45 7.77 -10.26
CA PRO A 323 -6.74 8.44 -10.48
C PRO A 323 -6.64 9.79 -11.17
N GLY A 324 -5.54 10.13 -11.80
CA GLY A 324 -5.31 11.46 -12.41
C GLY A 324 -6.32 11.85 -13.51
N LEU A 325 -6.93 10.86 -14.19
CA LEU A 325 -8.01 11.09 -15.15
C LEU A 325 -9.28 11.67 -14.51
N ALA A 326 -9.39 11.68 -13.17
CA ALA A 326 -10.45 12.41 -12.48
C ALA A 326 -10.47 13.90 -12.83
N ILE A 327 -9.32 14.50 -13.14
CA ILE A 327 -9.20 15.92 -13.47
C ILE A 327 -9.96 16.26 -14.76
N PRO A 328 -9.64 15.70 -15.93
CA PRO A 328 -10.38 15.97 -17.15
C PRO A 328 -11.81 15.39 -17.13
N GLU A 329 -12.08 14.32 -16.38
CA GLU A 329 -13.43 13.80 -16.27
C GLU A 329 -14.37 14.73 -15.47
N LEU A 330 -13.90 15.35 -14.38
CA LEU A 330 -14.70 16.35 -13.67
C LEU A 330 -14.96 17.58 -14.55
N MET A 331 -13.98 17.99 -15.36
CA MET A 331 -14.19 19.02 -16.38
C MET A 331 -15.31 18.63 -17.35
N ARG A 332 -15.27 17.40 -17.88
CA ARG A 332 -16.28 16.88 -18.81
C ARG A 332 -17.68 16.92 -18.17
N LEU A 333 -17.81 16.37 -16.96
CA LEU A 333 -19.09 16.33 -16.26
C LEU A 333 -19.65 17.74 -16.03
N LEU A 334 -18.82 18.68 -15.56
CA LEU A 334 -19.26 20.05 -15.32
C LEU A 334 -19.62 20.81 -16.61
N MET A 335 -18.86 20.60 -17.69
CA MET A 335 -19.11 21.32 -18.95
C MET A 335 -20.21 20.68 -19.80
N ASP A 336 -20.11 19.37 -20.03
CA ASP A 336 -20.95 18.69 -21.02
C ASP A 336 -22.30 18.26 -20.43
N GLU A 337 -22.36 17.94 -19.12
CA GLU A 337 -23.59 17.50 -18.45
C GLU A 337 -24.26 18.62 -17.63
N GLU A 338 -23.45 19.46 -16.96
CA GLU A 338 -23.98 20.53 -16.12
C GLU A 338 -23.97 21.91 -16.80
N GLY A 339 -23.41 22.02 -18.00
CA GLY A 339 -23.49 23.20 -18.85
C GLY A 339 -22.60 24.38 -18.41
N LEU A 340 -21.54 24.18 -17.60
CA LEU A 340 -20.62 25.24 -17.22
C LEU A 340 -19.70 25.64 -18.37
N GLY A 341 -19.19 26.87 -18.30
CA GLY A 341 -18.11 27.31 -19.18
C GLY A 341 -16.76 26.72 -18.77
N TRP A 342 -15.80 26.73 -19.71
CA TRP A 342 -14.45 26.16 -19.46
C TRP A 342 -13.78 26.76 -18.24
N ASP A 343 -13.72 28.09 -18.15
CA ASP A 343 -12.96 28.78 -17.11
C ASP A 343 -13.57 28.58 -15.71
N GLU A 344 -14.90 28.53 -15.62
CA GLU A 344 -15.64 28.24 -14.41
C GLU A 344 -15.38 26.77 -13.96
N ALA A 345 -15.53 25.81 -14.89
CA ALA A 345 -15.26 24.41 -14.61
C ALA A 345 -13.81 24.17 -14.16
N GLN A 346 -12.83 24.78 -14.86
CA GLN A 346 -11.42 24.66 -14.49
C GLN A 346 -11.13 25.25 -13.11
N GLN A 347 -11.73 26.38 -12.76
CA GLN A 347 -11.58 26.98 -11.44
C GLN A 347 -12.13 26.08 -10.34
N ILE A 348 -13.26 25.44 -10.55
CA ILE A 348 -13.85 24.48 -9.61
C ILE A 348 -12.95 23.27 -9.46
N VAL A 349 -12.55 22.62 -10.56
CA VAL A 349 -11.69 21.43 -10.57
C VAL A 349 -10.38 21.68 -9.84
N SER A 350 -9.68 22.77 -10.19
CA SER A 350 -8.38 23.09 -9.59
C SER A 350 -8.43 23.44 -8.10
N ARG A 351 -9.61 23.77 -7.56
CA ARG A 351 -9.81 24.03 -6.12
C ARG A 351 -10.39 22.85 -5.36
N THR A 352 -10.82 21.80 -6.07
CA THR A 352 -11.45 20.62 -5.46
C THR A 352 -10.47 19.48 -5.31
N MET A 353 -9.41 19.40 -6.15
CA MET A 353 -8.50 18.26 -6.22
C MET A 353 -7.13 18.54 -5.62
N ALA A 354 -6.62 17.59 -4.81
CA ALA A 354 -5.29 17.56 -4.26
C ALA A 354 -4.57 16.27 -4.71
N TYR A 355 -3.23 16.29 -4.80
CA TYR A 355 -2.42 15.22 -5.32
C TYR A 355 -1.28 14.89 -4.36
N THR A 356 -1.09 13.60 -4.07
CA THR A 356 0.11 13.08 -3.41
C THR A 356 0.93 12.27 -4.40
N ASN A 357 2.21 12.63 -4.54
CA ASN A 357 3.18 11.85 -5.29
C ASN A 357 3.82 10.79 -4.38
N HIS A 358 3.94 9.55 -4.87
CA HIS A 358 4.61 8.45 -4.17
C HIS A 358 5.85 7.92 -4.90
N THR A 359 6.22 8.54 -6.03
CA THR A 359 7.24 8.05 -6.95
C THR A 359 8.37 9.06 -7.06
N ILE A 360 9.60 8.65 -6.71
CA ILE A 360 10.79 9.50 -6.87
C ILE A 360 11.39 9.35 -8.26
N MET A 361 11.45 8.10 -8.77
CA MET A 361 12.13 7.80 -10.04
C MET A 361 11.39 8.44 -11.21
N ALA A 362 12.01 9.39 -11.90
CA ALA A 362 11.41 10.09 -13.03
C ALA A 362 10.96 9.14 -14.16
N GLU A 363 11.70 8.06 -14.38
CA GLU A 363 11.38 7.01 -15.35
C GLU A 363 10.14 6.19 -14.98
N ALA A 364 9.79 6.16 -13.70
CA ALA A 364 8.60 5.46 -13.19
C ALA A 364 7.35 6.35 -13.11
N LEU A 365 7.45 7.65 -13.45
CA LEU A 365 6.29 8.53 -13.57
C LEU A 365 5.40 8.05 -14.71
N GLU A 366 4.11 7.86 -14.39
CA GLU A 366 3.13 7.29 -15.32
C GLU A 366 2.90 8.19 -16.52
N LYS A 367 2.93 7.57 -17.71
CA LYS A 367 2.60 8.21 -18.97
C LYS A 367 1.85 7.26 -19.88
N TRP A 368 0.89 7.77 -20.64
CA TRP A 368 0.08 7.01 -21.56
C TRP A 368 0.37 7.40 -23.00
N PRO A 369 0.47 6.44 -23.97
CA PRO A 369 0.54 6.77 -25.39
C PRO A 369 -0.66 7.64 -25.76
N GLU A 370 -0.40 8.76 -26.45
CA GLU A 370 -1.43 9.74 -26.83
C GLU A 370 -2.55 9.11 -27.66
N ASP A 371 -2.20 8.28 -28.65
CA ASP A 371 -3.15 7.60 -29.51
C ASP A 371 -4.06 6.61 -28.77
N MET A 372 -3.55 5.97 -27.72
CA MET A 372 -4.33 5.06 -26.87
C MET A 372 -5.44 5.83 -26.15
N VAL A 373 -5.11 6.97 -25.54
CA VAL A 373 -6.09 7.80 -24.83
C VAL A 373 -7.09 8.42 -25.82
N LYS A 374 -6.61 8.89 -26.96
CA LYS A 374 -7.45 9.46 -28.02
C LYS A 374 -8.47 8.47 -28.54
N SER A 375 -8.08 7.22 -28.74
CA SER A 375 -8.96 6.16 -29.22
C SER A 375 -9.95 5.69 -28.16
N LEU A 376 -9.47 5.50 -26.92
CA LEU A 376 -10.29 4.96 -25.84
C LEU A 376 -11.25 6.01 -25.25
N LEU A 377 -10.80 7.26 -25.12
CA LEU A 377 -11.46 8.33 -24.38
C LEU A 377 -11.46 9.64 -25.21
N PRO A 378 -12.14 9.68 -26.35
CA PRO A 378 -12.00 10.78 -27.33
C PRO A 378 -12.38 12.14 -26.75
N ARG A 379 -13.40 12.23 -25.89
CA ARG A 379 -13.79 13.50 -25.26
C ARG A 379 -12.80 13.95 -24.19
N ILE A 380 -12.30 13.05 -23.38
CA ILE A 380 -11.24 13.31 -22.39
C ILE A 380 -9.97 13.79 -23.07
N TYR A 381 -9.59 13.16 -24.18
CA TYR A 381 -8.45 13.60 -24.98
C TYR A 381 -8.60 15.04 -25.48
N GLN A 382 -9.76 15.44 -26.00
CA GLN A 382 -10.02 16.84 -26.42
C GLN A 382 -9.83 17.83 -25.25
N ILE A 383 -10.30 17.46 -24.06
CA ILE A 383 -10.15 18.28 -22.86
C ILE A 383 -8.67 18.39 -22.47
N LEU A 384 -7.93 17.28 -22.50
CA LEU A 384 -6.48 17.27 -22.22
C LEU A 384 -5.70 18.13 -23.20
N VAL A 385 -6.05 18.12 -24.50
CA VAL A 385 -5.44 18.98 -25.52
C VAL A 385 -5.62 20.45 -25.19
N GLU A 386 -6.83 20.89 -24.82
CA GLU A 386 -7.06 22.28 -24.45
C GLU A 386 -6.39 22.68 -23.13
N MET A 387 -6.39 21.76 -22.12
CA MET A 387 -5.61 21.95 -20.88
C MET A 387 -4.14 22.15 -21.18
N ASN A 388 -3.56 21.29 -22.01
CA ASN A 388 -2.15 21.36 -22.41
C ASN A 388 -1.83 22.69 -23.10
N LYS A 389 -2.67 23.10 -24.08
CA LYS A 389 -2.49 24.36 -24.78
C LYS A 389 -2.46 25.56 -23.84
N ARG A 390 -3.40 25.62 -22.89
CA ARG A 390 -3.47 26.70 -21.90
C ARG A 390 -2.31 26.68 -20.93
N LEU A 391 -1.91 25.51 -20.46
CA LEU A 391 -0.75 25.34 -19.60
C LEU A 391 0.53 25.81 -20.32
N CYS A 392 0.79 25.33 -21.54
CA CYS A 392 1.96 25.72 -22.30
C CYS A 392 2.00 27.22 -22.61
N ALA A 393 0.86 27.84 -22.91
CA ALA A 393 0.78 29.28 -23.11
C ALA A 393 1.12 30.08 -21.84
N ARG A 394 0.66 29.59 -20.68
CA ARG A 394 1.02 30.19 -19.37
C ARG A 394 2.53 30.01 -19.08
N LEU A 395 3.08 28.81 -19.27
CA LEU A 395 4.48 28.50 -19.02
C LEU A 395 5.41 29.30 -19.93
N TRP A 396 5.01 29.54 -21.16
CA TRP A 396 5.76 30.37 -22.12
C TRP A 396 5.98 31.81 -21.63
N ASN A 397 5.05 32.34 -20.82
CA ASN A 397 5.21 33.65 -20.19
C ASN A 397 6.27 33.66 -19.09
N PHE A 398 6.49 32.52 -18.41
CA PHE A 398 7.53 32.36 -17.39
C PHE A 398 8.91 32.03 -17.99
N PHE A 399 8.92 31.25 -19.06
CA PHE A 399 10.12 30.73 -19.71
C PHE A 399 10.15 31.08 -21.21
N PRO A 400 10.20 32.36 -21.58
CA PRO A 400 10.16 32.77 -22.99
C PRO A 400 11.42 32.29 -23.73
N GLY A 401 11.24 31.58 -24.84
CA GLY A 401 12.32 30.99 -25.62
C GLY A 401 12.84 29.62 -25.16
N GLU A 402 12.36 29.12 -24.01
CA GLU A 402 12.80 27.83 -23.45
C GLU A 402 11.81 26.69 -23.83
N ALA A 403 11.68 26.42 -25.13
CA ALA A 403 10.72 25.44 -25.65
C ALA A 403 10.89 24.03 -25.05
N GLU A 404 12.13 23.61 -24.80
CA GLU A 404 12.43 22.30 -24.19
C GLU A 404 11.94 22.19 -22.75
N ARG A 405 12.12 23.27 -21.95
CA ARG A 405 11.62 23.35 -20.58
C ARG A 405 10.09 23.28 -20.53
N VAL A 406 9.43 24.09 -21.38
CA VAL A 406 7.97 24.04 -21.51
C VAL A 406 7.51 22.65 -21.94
N GLY A 407 8.23 21.99 -22.86
CA GLY A 407 7.94 20.62 -23.29
C GLY A 407 8.06 19.58 -22.17
N ARG A 408 9.04 19.72 -21.27
CA ARG A 408 9.14 18.82 -20.08
C ARG A 408 7.99 18.99 -19.08
N MET A 409 7.41 20.18 -19.01
CA MET A 409 6.27 20.50 -18.12
C MET A 409 4.92 20.25 -18.77
N ALA A 410 4.86 20.02 -20.08
CA ALA A 410 3.64 19.84 -20.82
C ALA A 410 2.88 18.57 -20.38
N ILE A 411 1.55 18.62 -20.41
CA ILE A 411 0.68 17.47 -20.18
C ILE A 411 0.81 16.48 -21.35
N ILE A 412 0.83 17.00 -22.58
CA ILE A 412 0.99 16.22 -23.81
C ILE A 412 2.30 16.64 -24.47
N ALA A 413 3.24 15.72 -24.55
CA ALA A 413 4.52 15.92 -25.22
C ALA A 413 5.08 14.59 -25.69
N TYR A 414 5.85 14.63 -26.79
CA TYR A 414 6.61 13.48 -27.32
C TYR A 414 5.76 12.22 -27.57
N GLY A 415 4.47 12.42 -27.93
CA GLY A 415 3.52 11.32 -28.18
C GLY A 415 2.96 10.65 -26.93
N TYR A 416 3.14 11.28 -25.75
CA TYR A 416 2.63 10.77 -24.47
C TYR A 416 1.85 11.82 -23.69
N ILE A 417 0.93 11.33 -22.89
CA ILE A 417 0.23 12.10 -21.85
C ILE A 417 0.95 11.83 -20.52
N HIS A 418 1.52 12.88 -19.93
CA HIS A 418 2.29 12.85 -18.69
C HIS A 418 1.38 13.08 -17.50
N MET A 419 1.01 12.01 -16.80
CA MET A 419 0.00 12.08 -15.75
C MET A 419 0.43 12.89 -14.53
N ALA A 420 1.71 12.84 -14.14
CA ALA A 420 2.22 13.66 -13.04
C ALA A 420 2.16 15.16 -13.37
N ASN A 421 2.52 15.55 -14.61
CA ASN A 421 2.41 16.94 -15.06
C ASN A 421 0.95 17.43 -15.00
N LEU A 422 0.00 16.59 -15.42
CA LEU A 422 -1.44 16.91 -15.30
C LEU A 422 -1.83 17.14 -13.83
N CYS A 423 -1.45 16.22 -12.94
CA CYS A 423 -1.79 16.32 -11.52
C CYS A 423 -1.19 17.58 -10.88
N VAL A 424 0.09 17.84 -11.06
CA VAL A 424 0.78 19.03 -10.51
C VAL A 424 0.16 20.33 -11.06
N ALA A 425 -0.08 20.40 -12.37
CA ALA A 425 -0.60 21.62 -13.00
C ALA A 425 -2.03 21.98 -12.54
N MET A 426 -2.89 20.94 -12.37
CA MET A 426 -4.35 21.12 -12.27
C MET A 426 -4.93 20.91 -10.87
N THR A 427 -4.12 20.58 -9.86
CA THR A 427 -4.56 20.47 -8.46
C THR A 427 -4.13 21.69 -7.65
N PHE A 428 -4.77 21.93 -6.49
CA PHE A 428 -4.37 23.04 -5.61
C PHE A 428 -3.19 22.70 -4.70
N SER A 429 -2.91 21.41 -4.47
CA SER A 429 -1.82 20.95 -3.61
C SER A 429 -1.15 19.73 -4.20
N THR A 430 0.18 19.69 -4.09
CA THR A 430 1.03 18.53 -4.43
C THR A 430 1.94 18.28 -3.25
N ASN A 431 1.87 17.08 -2.65
CA ASN A 431 2.75 16.76 -1.53
C ASN A 431 3.58 15.49 -1.78
N GLY A 432 4.78 15.49 -1.19
CA GLY A 432 5.58 14.30 -0.97
C GLY A 432 5.22 13.61 0.35
N VAL A 433 5.81 12.43 0.60
CA VAL A 433 5.42 11.51 1.68
C VAL A 433 6.51 11.29 2.75
N SER A 434 7.57 12.07 2.71
CA SER A 434 8.62 12.27 3.73
C SER A 434 9.27 13.62 3.52
N LYS A 435 10.03 14.13 4.50
CA LYS A 435 10.77 15.40 4.36
C LYS A 435 11.71 15.34 3.16
N LEU A 436 12.57 14.30 3.11
CA LEU A 436 13.51 14.10 2.02
C LEU A 436 12.81 14.03 0.66
N HIS A 437 11.68 13.31 0.57
CA HIS A 437 10.92 13.23 -0.68
C HIS A 437 10.39 14.59 -1.11
N GLY A 438 9.85 15.38 -0.18
CA GLY A 438 9.41 16.73 -0.47
C GLY A 438 10.51 17.62 -1.04
N ASP A 439 11.73 17.51 -0.51
CA ASP A 439 12.90 18.24 -1.02
C ASP A 439 13.32 17.77 -2.43
N ILE A 440 13.31 16.46 -2.67
CA ILE A 440 13.58 15.88 -3.99
C ILE A 440 12.54 16.36 -5.03
N LEU A 441 11.27 16.40 -4.65
CA LEU A 441 10.22 16.92 -5.55
C LEU A 441 10.47 18.38 -5.96
N LYS A 442 10.90 19.23 -5.03
CA LYS A 442 11.17 20.65 -5.26
C LYS A 442 12.48 20.90 -6.02
N GLN A 443 13.51 20.11 -5.74
CA GLN A 443 14.86 20.33 -6.26
C GLN A 443 15.15 19.59 -7.55
N GLU A 444 14.50 18.43 -7.78
CA GLU A 444 14.76 17.53 -8.89
C GLU A 444 13.50 17.24 -9.71
N THR A 445 12.58 16.40 -9.19
CA THR A 445 11.49 15.79 -9.98
C THR A 445 10.54 16.82 -10.61
N PHE A 446 10.11 17.82 -9.84
CA PHE A 446 9.20 18.87 -10.27
C PHE A 446 9.80 20.27 -10.11
N HIS A 447 11.11 20.38 -10.19
CA HIS A 447 11.81 21.65 -10.01
C HIS A 447 11.24 22.78 -10.88
N ASP A 448 11.01 22.52 -12.15
CA ASP A 448 10.48 23.52 -13.09
C ASP A 448 9.06 24.00 -12.67
N PHE A 449 8.22 23.08 -12.17
CA PHE A 449 6.92 23.44 -11.61
C PHE A 449 7.02 24.22 -10.29
N TYR A 450 7.97 23.84 -9.44
CA TYR A 450 8.20 24.52 -8.17
C TYR A 450 8.59 25.98 -8.37
N LEU A 451 9.37 26.31 -9.42
CA LEU A 451 9.70 27.69 -9.76
C LEU A 451 8.49 28.53 -10.15
N VAL A 452 7.44 27.91 -10.69
CA VAL A 452 6.22 28.61 -11.18
C VAL A 452 5.10 28.62 -10.14
N MET A 453 5.03 27.59 -9.28
CA MET A 453 3.93 27.35 -8.34
C MET A 453 4.47 26.83 -6.99
N PRO A 454 5.39 27.54 -6.33
CA PRO A 454 6.03 27.04 -5.10
C PRO A 454 5.05 26.75 -3.97
N GLU A 455 3.94 27.51 -3.91
CA GLU A 455 2.92 27.43 -2.88
C GLU A 455 2.15 26.09 -2.89
N LYS A 456 2.19 25.34 -3.98
CA LYS A 456 1.52 24.04 -4.09
C LYS A 456 2.27 22.91 -3.40
N PHE A 457 3.60 23.05 -3.19
CA PHE A 457 4.47 21.96 -2.80
C PHE A 457 4.66 21.87 -1.29
N SER A 458 4.32 20.73 -0.72
CA SER A 458 4.52 20.41 0.69
C SER A 458 5.07 18.98 0.86
N ALA A 459 5.37 18.60 2.09
CA ALA A 459 5.72 17.24 2.44
C ALA A 459 4.97 16.88 3.72
N ILE A 460 4.28 15.74 3.70
CA ILE A 460 3.60 15.18 4.87
C ILE A 460 4.09 13.75 5.04
N THR A 461 4.82 13.53 6.12
CA THR A 461 5.41 12.21 6.40
C THR A 461 4.31 11.17 6.61
N ASN A 462 4.43 10.05 5.92
CA ASN A 462 3.54 8.91 6.06
C ASN A 462 3.42 8.45 7.51
N GLY A 463 2.39 7.68 7.80
CA GLY A 463 2.17 7.05 9.09
C GLY A 463 1.41 5.73 8.98
N ILE A 464 1.31 5.04 10.10
CA ILE A 464 0.67 3.74 10.24
C ILE A 464 -0.37 3.79 11.35
N THR A 465 -1.45 3.01 11.24
CA THR A 465 -2.38 2.85 12.36
C THR A 465 -1.77 1.93 13.42
N HIS A 466 -1.53 2.49 14.61
CA HIS A 466 -1.04 1.74 15.79
C HIS A 466 -2.09 0.73 16.27
N ARG A 467 -3.38 0.95 15.98
CA ARG A 467 -4.46 0.02 16.32
C ARG A 467 -4.26 -1.34 15.69
N ARG A 468 -3.92 -1.41 14.39
CA ARG A 468 -3.57 -2.68 13.75
C ARG A 468 -2.12 -3.09 14.02
N TRP A 469 -1.16 -2.17 13.90
CA TRP A 469 0.27 -2.49 13.84
C TRP A 469 0.98 -2.55 15.20
N LEU A 470 0.24 -2.29 16.28
CA LEU A 470 0.68 -2.54 17.67
C LEU A 470 -0.41 -3.26 18.45
N MET A 471 -1.58 -2.65 18.64
CA MET A 471 -2.61 -3.19 19.53
C MET A 471 -3.14 -4.56 19.07
N ALA A 472 -3.47 -4.71 17.78
CA ALA A 472 -4.01 -5.96 17.25
C ALA A 472 -2.93 -7.02 17.05
N CYS A 473 -1.75 -6.69 16.53
CA CYS A 473 -0.72 -7.67 16.18
C CYS A 473 0.18 -8.06 17.37
N ASN A 474 0.30 -7.20 18.41
CA ASN A 474 1.17 -7.41 19.57
C ASN A 474 0.45 -7.07 20.89
N PRO A 475 -0.58 -7.84 21.27
CA PRO A 475 -1.40 -7.54 22.45
C PRO A 475 -0.63 -7.63 23.77
N GLU A 476 0.40 -8.46 23.88
CA GLU A 476 1.24 -8.55 25.06
C GLU A 476 2.06 -7.26 25.26
N LEU A 477 2.64 -6.72 24.19
CA LEU A 477 3.36 -5.44 24.27
C LEU A 477 2.39 -4.28 24.54
N THR A 478 1.22 -4.29 23.93
CA THR A 478 0.15 -3.31 24.21
C THR A 478 -0.21 -3.30 25.68
N LYS A 479 -0.38 -4.49 26.27
CA LYS A 479 -0.67 -4.61 27.70
C LYS A 479 0.46 -4.05 28.56
N LEU A 480 1.71 -4.41 28.28
CA LEU A 480 2.88 -3.90 29.00
C LEU A 480 2.94 -2.36 28.95
N ILE A 481 2.70 -1.76 27.79
CA ILE A 481 2.66 -0.31 27.60
C ILE A 481 1.54 0.30 28.46
N CYS A 482 0.31 -0.23 28.36
CA CYS A 482 -0.83 0.26 29.13
C CYS A 482 -0.61 0.15 30.65
N ASP A 483 -0.02 -0.94 31.11
CA ASP A 483 0.30 -1.15 32.53
C ASP A 483 1.38 -0.14 33.01
N THR A 484 2.21 0.39 32.12
CA THR A 484 3.36 1.26 32.42
C THR A 484 3.02 2.74 32.35
N ILE A 485 2.42 3.19 31.25
CA ILE A 485 2.14 4.62 30.98
C ILE A 485 0.64 4.95 30.87
N GLY A 486 -0.25 3.99 31.20
CA GLY A 486 -1.70 4.19 31.05
C GLY A 486 -2.20 3.96 29.62
N THR A 487 -3.42 4.40 29.31
CA THR A 487 -4.10 4.11 28.04
C THR A 487 -4.26 5.31 27.10
N ASP A 488 -3.85 6.50 27.53
CA ASP A 488 -4.08 7.74 26.78
C ASP A 488 -3.34 7.75 25.44
N TRP A 489 -2.20 7.06 25.34
CA TRP A 489 -1.44 6.89 24.11
C TRP A 489 -2.26 6.25 22.97
N VAL A 490 -3.33 5.53 23.26
CA VAL A 490 -4.18 4.92 22.22
C VAL A 490 -4.91 5.98 21.40
N LYS A 491 -5.26 7.12 22.01
CA LYS A 491 -5.87 8.27 21.32
C LYS A 491 -4.85 9.36 20.94
N ASP A 492 -3.72 9.38 21.64
CA ASP A 492 -2.59 10.24 21.35
C ASP A 492 -1.29 9.44 21.30
N PRO A 493 -0.98 8.81 20.17
CA PRO A 493 0.18 7.91 20.05
C PRO A 493 1.53 8.57 20.31
N GLU A 494 1.64 9.89 20.26
CA GLU A 494 2.87 10.60 20.58
C GLU A 494 3.26 10.39 22.05
N LEU A 495 2.30 10.10 22.94
CA LEU A 495 2.56 9.75 24.33
C LEU A 495 3.36 8.44 24.52
N LEU A 496 3.57 7.65 23.47
CA LEU A 496 4.51 6.52 23.53
C LEU A 496 5.92 6.97 23.95
N HIS A 497 6.30 8.24 23.77
CA HIS A 497 7.59 8.77 24.21
C HIS A 497 7.79 8.66 25.74
N ASP A 498 6.72 8.57 26.54
CA ASP A 498 6.78 8.37 27.97
C ASP A 498 7.38 7.01 28.38
N LEU A 499 7.53 6.08 27.41
CA LEU A 499 8.28 4.83 27.62
C LEU A 499 9.80 5.03 27.64
N ALA A 500 10.33 6.13 27.11
CA ALA A 500 11.77 6.32 26.98
C ALA A 500 12.56 6.14 28.29
N PRO A 501 12.12 6.64 29.47
CA PRO A 501 12.81 6.41 30.74
C PRO A 501 12.90 4.93 31.15
N TYR A 502 11.93 4.12 30.75
CA TYR A 502 11.89 2.68 31.05
C TYR A 502 12.90 1.86 30.24
N ALA A 503 13.54 2.46 29.23
CA ALA A 503 14.66 1.84 28.54
C ALA A 503 15.85 1.54 29.49
N ASP A 504 15.97 2.28 30.60
CA ASP A 504 16.99 2.06 31.63
C ASP A 504 16.50 1.17 32.79
N ASP A 505 15.22 0.79 32.84
CA ASP A 505 14.65 -0.14 33.80
C ASP A 505 14.88 -1.60 33.40
N ALA A 506 15.66 -2.34 34.17
CA ALA A 506 16.00 -3.73 33.88
C ALA A 506 14.79 -4.67 33.88
N ALA A 507 13.83 -4.46 34.80
CA ALA A 507 12.63 -5.31 34.85
C ALA A 507 11.70 -5.08 33.65
N PHE A 508 11.62 -3.85 33.16
CA PHE A 508 10.87 -3.53 31.96
C PHE A 508 11.54 -4.16 30.72
N ARG A 509 12.88 -4.04 30.59
CA ARG A 509 13.62 -4.66 29.50
C ARG A 509 13.45 -6.19 29.45
N GLU A 510 13.49 -6.85 30.61
CA GLU A 510 13.28 -8.31 30.71
C GLU A 510 11.87 -8.72 30.24
N GLN A 511 10.83 -7.98 30.63
CA GLN A 511 9.47 -8.22 30.14
C GLN A 511 9.35 -7.98 28.62
N PHE A 512 9.96 -6.90 28.13
CA PHE A 512 9.98 -6.57 26.71
C PHE A 512 10.66 -7.67 25.88
N GLU A 513 11.82 -8.17 26.32
CA GLU A 513 12.54 -9.27 25.70
C GLU A 513 11.71 -10.56 25.70
N LYS A 514 11.06 -10.89 26.82
CA LYS A 514 10.17 -12.04 26.92
C LYS A 514 9.02 -11.99 25.91
N ILE A 515 8.39 -10.82 25.75
CA ILE A 515 7.32 -10.60 24.79
C ILE A 515 7.85 -10.78 23.36
N LYS A 516 9.04 -10.25 23.06
CA LYS A 516 9.70 -10.46 21.77
C LYS A 516 9.92 -11.95 21.50
N HIS A 517 10.43 -12.70 22.47
CA HIS A 517 10.61 -14.13 22.35
C HIS A 517 9.30 -14.87 22.13
N ASN A 518 8.22 -14.54 22.84
CA ASN A 518 6.90 -15.14 22.64
C ASN A 518 6.41 -14.93 21.20
N ASN A 519 6.60 -13.74 20.63
CA ASN A 519 6.26 -13.44 19.26
C ASN A 519 7.11 -14.25 18.27
N LYS A 520 8.40 -14.49 18.55
CA LYS A 520 9.28 -15.36 17.74
C LYS A 520 8.79 -16.80 17.75
N VAL A 521 8.39 -17.33 18.91
CA VAL A 521 7.79 -18.67 19.04
C VAL A 521 6.49 -18.76 18.22
N ARG A 522 5.62 -17.72 18.33
CA ARG A 522 4.36 -17.64 17.57
C ARG A 522 4.62 -17.66 16.04
N LEU A 523 5.58 -16.87 15.56
CA LEU A 523 5.96 -16.88 14.14
C LEU A 523 6.57 -18.21 13.71
N SER A 524 7.42 -18.84 14.53
CA SER A 524 8.04 -20.15 14.22
C SER A 524 6.97 -21.24 14.06
N ASN A 525 5.95 -21.25 14.91
CA ASN A 525 4.83 -22.18 14.79
C ASN A 525 4.01 -21.89 13.51
N PHE A 526 3.73 -20.61 13.23
CA PHE A 526 3.04 -20.21 12.00
C PHE A 526 3.79 -20.69 10.74
N LEU A 527 5.09 -20.47 10.66
CA LEU A 527 5.92 -20.91 9.52
C LEU A 527 5.91 -22.43 9.36
N LYS A 528 5.97 -23.15 10.47
CA LYS A 528 5.90 -24.63 10.47
C LYS A 528 4.55 -25.13 9.96
N GLU A 529 3.46 -24.56 10.41
CA GLU A 529 2.09 -24.99 10.04
C GLU A 529 1.75 -24.62 8.59
N HIS A 530 2.14 -23.41 8.13
CA HIS A 530 1.70 -22.89 6.84
C HIS A 530 2.59 -23.31 5.65
N GLN A 531 3.90 -23.49 5.88
CA GLN A 531 4.83 -23.82 4.81
C GLN A 531 5.89 -24.86 5.18
N GLY A 532 5.76 -25.52 6.35
CA GLY A 532 6.67 -26.58 6.80
C GLY A 532 8.07 -26.09 7.19
N ALA A 533 8.31 -24.77 7.26
CA ALA A 533 9.60 -24.22 7.61
C ALA A 533 9.84 -24.29 9.13
N ILE A 534 10.96 -24.92 9.53
CA ILE A 534 11.34 -25.04 10.93
C ILE A 534 12.38 -23.97 11.25
N VAL A 535 12.04 -23.04 12.12
CA VAL A 535 12.90 -21.93 12.55
C VAL A 535 13.09 -21.99 14.07
N ASP A 536 14.34 -21.81 14.52
CA ASP A 536 14.65 -21.73 15.94
C ASP A 536 14.33 -20.31 16.47
N PRO A 537 13.41 -20.17 17.44
CA PRO A 537 13.06 -18.85 17.99
C PRO A 537 14.18 -18.20 18.79
N ASN A 538 15.29 -18.90 19.06
CA ASN A 538 16.46 -18.34 19.71
C ASN A 538 17.43 -17.63 18.76
N PHE A 539 17.29 -17.84 17.45
CA PHE A 539 18.06 -17.11 16.44
C PHE A 539 17.67 -15.65 16.39
N ILE A 540 18.55 -14.76 15.93
CA ILE A 540 18.20 -13.39 15.59
C ILE A 540 17.23 -13.42 14.40
N PHE A 541 16.09 -12.75 14.50
CA PHE A 541 15.13 -12.62 13.40
C PHE A 541 15.38 -11.33 12.64
N ASP A 542 15.91 -11.47 11.43
CA ASP A 542 16.28 -10.41 10.49
C ASP A 542 15.30 -10.45 9.29
N ALA A 543 14.52 -9.40 9.10
CA ALA A 543 13.42 -9.42 8.14
C ALA A 543 13.51 -8.32 7.08
N GLN A 544 13.34 -8.73 5.83
CA GLN A 544 13.13 -7.84 4.68
C GLN A 544 11.80 -8.15 4.01
N SER A 545 10.72 -7.55 4.51
CA SER A 545 9.38 -7.74 3.97
C SER A 545 8.93 -6.51 3.18
N LYS A 546 9.08 -6.61 1.87
CA LYS A 546 8.81 -5.53 0.91
C LYS A 546 8.44 -6.13 -0.44
N ARG A 547 7.65 -5.40 -1.27
CA ARG A 547 7.54 -5.73 -2.69
C ARG A 547 8.93 -5.92 -3.29
N LEU A 548 9.11 -6.96 -4.10
CA LEU A 548 10.41 -7.22 -4.71
C LEU A 548 10.65 -6.25 -5.85
N HIS A 549 11.71 -5.48 -5.73
CA HIS A 549 12.19 -4.54 -6.72
C HIS A 549 13.69 -4.33 -6.56
N GLU A 550 14.43 -4.18 -7.66
CA GLU A 550 15.89 -4.05 -7.61
C GLU A 550 16.36 -2.87 -6.74
N TYR A 551 15.68 -1.72 -6.74
CA TYR A 551 16.07 -0.57 -5.90
C TYR A 551 15.91 -0.80 -4.39
N LYS A 552 15.06 -1.76 -3.97
CA LYS A 552 14.89 -2.17 -2.55
C LYS A 552 16.02 -3.08 -2.07
N ARG A 553 16.81 -3.56 -3.00
CA ARG A 553 18.08 -4.27 -2.81
C ARG A 553 18.00 -5.55 -1.99
N GLN A 554 16.94 -6.35 -2.17
CA GLN A 554 16.94 -7.72 -1.66
C GLN A 554 18.17 -8.50 -2.14
N MET A 555 18.70 -8.12 -3.32
CA MET A 555 19.94 -8.65 -3.87
C MET A 555 21.15 -8.37 -2.99
N LEU A 556 21.26 -7.17 -2.38
CA LEU A 556 22.35 -6.82 -1.46
C LEU A 556 22.35 -7.73 -0.23
N ASN A 557 21.19 -7.95 0.36
CA ASN A 557 20.99 -8.86 1.49
C ASN A 557 21.33 -10.31 1.10
N ALA A 558 20.81 -10.80 -0.03
CA ALA A 558 21.08 -12.16 -0.52
C ALA A 558 22.57 -12.42 -0.79
N LEU A 559 23.29 -11.45 -1.39
CA LEU A 559 24.76 -11.56 -1.57
C LEU A 559 25.48 -11.61 -0.22
N HIS A 560 25.08 -10.81 0.74
CA HIS A 560 25.66 -10.82 2.08
C HIS A 560 25.45 -12.18 2.77
N ILE A 561 24.26 -12.76 2.65
CA ILE A 561 23.98 -14.11 3.18
C ILE A 561 24.91 -15.16 2.56
N LEU A 562 25.16 -15.09 1.27
CA LEU A 562 26.08 -16.02 0.60
C LEU A 562 27.55 -15.81 1.05
N VAL A 563 27.94 -14.56 1.30
CA VAL A 563 29.27 -14.27 1.90
C VAL A 563 29.36 -14.82 3.31
N LEU A 564 28.31 -14.69 4.15
CA LEU A 564 28.27 -15.30 5.49
C LEU A 564 28.39 -16.84 5.39
N TYR A 565 27.64 -17.46 4.48
CA TYR A 565 27.72 -18.89 4.22
C TYR A 565 29.18 -19.30 3.90
N ASN A 566 29.84 -18.60 3.00
CA ASN A 566 31.21 -18.87 2.61
C ASN A 566 32.19 -18.71 3.80
N ARG A 567 32.02 -17.70 4.65
CA ARG A 567 32.83 -17.54 5.88
C ARG A 567 32.63 -18.72 6.82
N ILE A 568 31.40 -19.15 7.05
CA ILE A 568 31.10 -20.29 7.92
C ILE A 568 31.72 -21.59 7.38
N VAL A 569 31.68 -21.79 6.07
CA VAL A 569 32.16 -23.04 5.46
C VAL A 569 33.68 -23.08 5.36
N ASN A 570 34.31 -21.96 4.99
CA ASN A 570 35.73 -21.91 4.66
C ASN A 570 36.62 -21.57 5.87
N ASP A 571 36.08 -20.93 6.92
CA ASP A 571 36.83 -20.61 8.14
C ASP A 571 36.27 -21.39 9.36
N PRO A 572 36.95 -22.44 9.83
CA PRO A 572 36.52 -23.18 11.01
C PRO A 572 36.40 -22.37 12.30
N ASN A 573 37.12 -21.24 12.39
CA ASN A 573 37.12 -20.36 13.55
C ASN A 573 36.08 -19.22 13.46
N PHE A 574 35.42 -19.05 12.31
CA PHE A 574 34.39 -18.04 12.17
C PHE A 574 33.19 -18.34 13.07
N THR A 575 32.76 -17.36 13.84
CA THR A 575 31.59 -17.42 14.71
C THR A 575 30.72 -16.20 14.50
N MET A 576 29.43 -16.38 14.67
CA MET A 576 28.40 -15.33 14.69
C MET A 576 27.22 -15.77 15.56
N HIS A 577 26.41 -14.84 16.00
CA HIS A 577 25.12 -15.21 16.59
C HIS A 577 24.23 -15.87 15.55
N PRO A 578 23.59 -17.02 15.89
CA PRO A 578 22.69 -17.68 14.97
C PRO A 578 21.59 -16.74 14.48
N ARG A 579 21.35 -16.70 13.17
CA ARG A 579 20.44 -15.75 12.54
C ARG A 579 19.56 -16.39 11.48
N VAL A 580 18.30 -16.01 11.43
CA VAL A 580 17.41 -16.32 10.34
C VAL A 580 17.08 -15.05 9.56
N PHE A 581 17.34 -15.06 8.27
CA PHE A 581 16.93 -14.03 7.33
C PHE A 581 15.57 -14.40 6.74
N ILE A 582 14.57 -13.53 6.96
CA ILE A 582 13.18 -13.77 6.55
C ILE A 582 12.82 -12.78 5.46
N PHE A 583 12.54 -13.28 4.26
CA PHE A 583 12.08 -12.48 3.13
C PHE A 583 10.57 -12.65 2.95
N GLY A 584 9.85 -11.55 2.79
CA GLY A 584 8.43 -11.55 2.43
C GLY A 584 8.21 -10.62 1.24
N SER A 585 7.97 -11.18 0.04
CA SER A 585 7.97 -10.39 -1.19
C SER A 585 7.10 -11.01 -2.27
N LYS A 586 6.44 -10.16 -3.07
CA LYS A 586 5.84 -10.54 -4.35
C LYS A 586 6.50 -9.74 -5.47
N ALA A 587 6.91 -10.39 -6.55
CA ALA A 587 7.40 -9.75 -7.76
C ALA A 587 6.23 -9.48 -8.72
N ALA A 588 6.27 -8.36 -9.46
CA ALA A 588 5.30 -8.16 -10.54
C ALA A 588 5.43 -9.29 -11.58
N PRO A 589 4.32 -9.75 -12.18
CA PRO A 589 4.31 -10.92 -13.08
C PRO A 589 5.32 -10.84 -14.23
N GLY A 590 5.46 -9.68 -14.87
CA GLY A 590 6.40 -9.45 -15.97
C GLY A 590 7.82 -9.04 -15.55
N TYR A 591 8.13 -8.96 -14.25
CA TYR A 591 9.44 -8.50 -13.78
C TYR A 591 10.44 -9.67 -13.59
N ASN A 592 11.06 -10.11 -14.65
CA ASN A 592 11.90 -11.30 -14.68
C ASN A 592 13.08 -11.25 -13.70
N ARG A 593 13.79 -10.12 -13.57
CA ARG A 593 14.91 -10.00 -12.61
C ARG A 593 14.45 -10.11 -11.17
N ALA A 594 13.31 -9.53 -10.84
CA ALA A 594 12.71 -9.70 -9.52
C ALA A 594 12.40 -11.18 -9.23
N LYS A 595 11.88 -11.92 -10.20
CA LYS A 595 11.66 -13.37 -10.08
C LYS A 595 12.97 -14.16 -9.93
N GLN A 596 14.03 -13.77 -10.64
CA GLN A 596 15.36 -14.36 -10.45
C GLN A 596 15.92 -14.12 -9.04
N ILE A 597 15.68 -12.95 -8.43
CA ILE A 597 16.06 -12.67 -7.04
C ILE A 597 15.32 -13.60 -6.08
N ILE A 598 14.01 -13.83 -6.27
CA ILE A 598 13.26 -14.82 -5.48
C ILE A 598 13.89 -16.21 -5.60
N ARG A 599 14.22 -16.64 -6.82
CA ARG A 599 14.86 -17.92 -7.08
C ARG A 599 16.24 -18.02 -6.41
N PHE A 600 17.03 -16.95 -6.44
CA PHE A 600 18.31 -16.87 -5.75
C PHE A 600 18.15 -17.04 -4.23
N ILE A 601 17.22 -16.34 -3.60
CA ILE A 601 16.95 -16.43 -2.15
C ILE A 601 16.54 -17.87 -1.77
N ASN A 602 15.66 -18.50 -2.54
CA ASN A 602 15.27 -19.89 -2.28
C ASN A 602 16.41 -20.89 -2.53
N GLY A 603 17.27 -20.63 -3.52
CA GLY A 603 18.50 -21.38 -3.75
C GLY A 603 19.46 -21.32 -2.57
N LEU A 604 19.63 -20.10 -1.98
CA LEU A 604 20.42 -19.93 -0.75
C LEU A 604 19.83 -20.70 0.42
N SER A 605 18.52 -20.67 0.61
CA SER A 605 17.85 -21.47 1.64
C SER A 605 18.19 -22.96 1.51
N ALA A 606 18.08 -23.50 0.30
CA ALA A 606 18.37 -24.91 0.03
C ALA A 606 19.87 -25.24 0.19
N LEU A 607 20.77 -24.37 -0.22
CA LEU A 607 22.22 -24.52 -0.07
C LEU A 607 22.63 -24.57 1.40
N ILE A 608 22.15 -23.63 2.20
CA ILE A 608 22.47 -23.50 3.62
C ILE A 608 21.94 -24.71 4.41
N ALA A 609 20.69 -25.13 4.14
CA ALA A 609 20.07 -26.25 4.82
C ALA A 609 20.83 -27.59 4.64
N LYS A 610 21.53 -27.78 3.52
CA LYS A 610 22.33 -28.95 3.23
C LYS A 610 23.66 -29.01 3.99
N HIS A 611 24.18 -27.89 4.49
CA HIS A 611 25.49 -27.84 5.13
C HIS A 611 25.37 -27.89 6.67
N PRO A 612 25.91 -28.97 7.34
CA PRO A 612 25.64 -29.27 8.76
C PRO A 612 26.07 -28.15 9.73
N ARG A 613 27.13 -27.37 9.41
CA ARG A 613 27.61 -26.28 10.23
C ARG A 613 26.86 -25.00 9.93
N ALA A 614 26.63 -24.70 8.65
CA ALA A 614 25.95 -23.49 8.24
C ALA A 614 24.51 -23.45 8.75
N SER A 615 23.78 -24.55 8.66
CA SER A 615 22.37 -24.64 9.08
C SER A 615 22.15 -24.41 10.58
N LYS A 616 23.21 -24.57 11.41
CA LYS A 616 23.16 -24.27 12.85
C LYS A 616 23.38 -22.80 13.19
N MET A 617 23.89 -22.03 12.26
CA MET A 617 24.25 -20.60 12.48
C MET A 617 23.47 -19.65 11.57
N LEU A 618 22.94 -20.16 10.46
CA LEU A 618 22.32 -19.36 9.42
C LEU A 618 21.10 -20.11 8.86
N GLN A 619 19.99 -19.42 8.76
CA GLN A 619 18.78 -19.89 8.11
C GLN A 619 18.25 -18.82 7.17
N VAL A 620 17.61 -19.22 6.09
CA VAL A 620 16.90 -18.33 5.16
C VAL A 620 15.51 -18.86 4.95
N VAL A 621 14.52 -17.99 5.14
CA VAL A 621 13.11 -18.31 4.93
C VAL A 621 12.51 -17.31 3.96
N PHE A 622 11.91 -17.80 2.89
CA PHE A 622 11.05 -17.00 2.04
C PHE A 622 9.59 -17.23 2.47
N LEU A 623 8.95 -16.19 2.99
CA LEU A 623 7.56 -16.22 3.44
C LEU A 623 6.64 -16.15 2.21
N GLU A 624 6.05 -17.29 1.87
CA GLU A 624 5.16 -17.44 0.73
C GLU A 624 3.89 -16.60 0.91
N ASN A 625 3.45 -15.97 -0.17
CA ASN A 625 2.22 -15.17 -0.23
C ASN A 625 2.13 -14.08 0.83
N TYR A 626 3.20 -13.32 1.03
CA TYR A 626 3.23 -12.24 2.02
C TYR A 626 2.04 -11.28 1.87
N ASP A 627 1.23 -11.17 2.93
CA ASP A 627 0.01 -10.39 3.04
C ASP A 627 -0.06 -9.66 4.40
N VAL A 628 -1.20 -9.02 4.71
CA VAL A 628 -1.36 -8.29 5.99
C VAL A 628 -1.36 -9.26 7.18
N SER A 629 -1.98 -10.43 7.05
CA SER A 629 -2.05 -11.43 8.11
C SER A 629 -0.67 -11.97 8.47
N SER A 630 0.14 -12.34 7.48
CA SER A 630 1.52 -12.78 7.69
C SER A 630 2.42 -11.65 8.21
N ALA A 631 2.19 -10.41 7.77
CA ALA A 631 2.88 -9.24 8.31
C ALA A 631 2.61 -9.03 9.80
N GLN A 632 1.37 -9.23 10.27
CA GLN A 632 1.00 -9.13 11.68
C GLN A 632 1.66 -10.23 12.54
N MET A 633 2.09 -11.33 11.95
CA MET A 633 2.89 -12.37 12.62
C MET A 633 4.39 -12.03 12.60
N LEU A 634 4.89 -11.55 11.46
CA LEU A 634 6.32 -11.29 11.24
C LEU A 634 6.81 -10.07 12.02
N ILE A 635 6.09 -8.95 11.96
CA ILE A 635 6.55 -7.65 12.48
C ILE A 635 6.82 -7.68 13.98
N PRO A 636 5.94 -8.22 14.85
CA PRO A 636 6.22 -8.31 16.30
C PRO A 636 7.40 -9.21 16.65
N ALA A 637 7.67 -10.23 15.82
CA ALA A 637 8.74 -11.21 16.04
C ALA A 637 10.12 -10.72 15.58
N THR A 638 10.19 -9.71 14.74
CA THR A 638 11.43 -9.24 14.12
C THR A 638 12.28 -8.44 15.09
N GLU A 639 13.59 -8.66 15.04
CA GLU A 639 14.60 -7.92 15.82
C GLU A 639 15.36 -6.93 14.95
N ILE A 640 15.61 -7.26 13.67
CA ILE A 640 16.32 -6.42 12.69
C ILE A 640 15.41 -6.15 11.50
N SER A 641 15.21 -4.89 11.20
CA SER A 641 14.38 -4.40 10.09
C SER A 641 15.27 -3.91 8.94
N GLU A 642 15.24 -4.63 7.82
CA GLU A 642 16.02 -4.33 6.62
C GLU A 642 15.35 -3.23 5.77
N GLN A 643 15.87 -2.01 5.83
CA GLN A 643 15.37 -0.82 5.13
C GLN A 643 16.47 -0.24 4.23
N ILE A 644 16.95 -1.08 3.32
CA ILE A 644 18.24 -0.95 2.61
C ILE A 644 18.11 -0.48 1.17
N SER A 645 17.06 0.26 0.81
CA SER A 645 16.89 0.85 -0.53
C SER A 645 18.12 1.68 -0.95
N THR A 646 18.35 1.79 -2.25
CA THR A 646 19.30 2.76 -2.77
C THR A 646 18.83 4.15 -2.36
N ALA A 647 19.70 4.94 -1.74
CA ALA A 647 19.36 6.30 -1.30
C ALA A 647 18.81 7.13 -2.48
N SER A 648 17.81 7.98 -2.21
CA SER A 648 17.02 8.73 -3.20
C SER A 648 15.99 7.91 -4.01
N LYS A 649 15.66 6.68 -3.64
CA LYS A 649 14.71 5.85 -4.41
C LYS A 649 13.43 5.49 -3.65
N GLU A 650 13.49 5.32 -2.34
CA GLU A 650 12.30 5.05 -1.52
C GLU A 650 11.70 6.37 -1.03
N ALA A 651 10.52 6.73 -1.48
CA ALA A 651 9.89 8.01 -1.14
C ALA A 651 9.64 8.17 0.38
N SER A 652 9.26 7.11 1.05
CA SER A 652 9.06 7.08 2.51
C SER A 652 9.35 5.70 3.08
N GLY A 653 8.64 4.67 2.62
CA GLY A 653 8.45 3.42 3.33
C GLY A 653 7.46 3.60 4.49
N THR A 654 6.80 2.49 4.86
CA THR A 654 5.95 2.41 6.06
C THR A 654 6.23 1.13 6.85
N GLY A 655 6.90 0.15 6.25
CA GLY A 655 7.39 -1.04 6.96
C GLY A 655 8.35 -0.68 8.08
N ASN A 656 9.28 0.24 7.83
CA ASN A 656 10.21 0.78 8.82
C ASN A 656 9.51 1.27 10.09
N MET A 657 8.40 2.00 9.95
CA MET A 657 7.60 2.51 11.09
C MET A 657 6.93 1.39 11.90
N LYS A 658 6.41 0.35 11.21
CA LYS A 658 5.75 -0.81 11.85
C LYS A 658 6.74 -1.63 12.68
N TYR A 659 7.92 -1.90 12.11
CA TYR A 659 8.98 -2.62 12.78
C TYR A 659 9.51 -1.84 13.98
N MET A 660 9.78 -0.54 13.82
CA MET A 660 10.19 0.37 14.88
C MET A 660 9.19 0.36 16.04
N MET A 661 7.90 0.46 15.75
CA MET A 661 6.83 0.48 16.76
C MET A 661 6.76 -0.84 17.57
N ASN A 662 7.23 -1.94 17.00
CA ASN A 662 7.32 -3.25 17.65
C ASN A 662 8.73 -3.57 18.20
N GLY A 663 9.60 -2.58 18.30
CA GLY A 663 10.93 -2.68 18.91
C GLY A 663 11.97 -3.41 18.05
N ALA A 664 11.78 -3.49 16.73
CA ALA A 664 12.84 -3.91 15.84
C ALA A 664 13.78 -2.73 15.55
N ILE A 665 15.07 -3.02 15.46
CA ILE A 665 16.10 -2.03 15.16
C ILE A 665 16.33 -2.00 13.66
N THR A 666 16.29 -0.82 13.07
CA THR A 666 16.49 -0.65 11.63
C THR A 666 17.96 -0.70 11.25
N ILE A 667 18.28 -1.51 10.25
CA ILE A 667 19.45 -1.33 9.41
C ILE A 667 18.98 -0.72 8.09
N GLY A 668 19.55 0.43 7.69
CA GLY A 668 19.06 1.14 6.53
C GLY A 668 20.01 2.17 5.97
N THR A 669 19.61 2.73 4.85
CA THR A 669 20.25 3.89 4.22
C THR A 669 19.53 5.18 4.67
N MET A 670 20.19 6.32 4.49
CA MET A 670 19.57 7.65 4.70
C MET A 670 18.66 7.98 3.53
N ASP A 671 17.51 7.29 3.51
CA ASP A 671 16.50 7.36 2.44
C ASP A 671 15.08 7.34 3.02
N GLY A 672 14.15 8.00 2.36
CA GLY A 672 12.76 8.05 2.77
C GLY A 672 12.59 8.44 4.25
N ALA A 673 11.68 7.77 4.95
CA ALA A 673 11.41 8.01 6.35
C ALA A 673 12.51 7.48 7.31
N ASN A 674 13.52 6.73 6.84
CA ASN A 674 14.65 6.35 7.67
C ASN A 674 15.40 7.58 8.21
N VAL A 675 15.40 8.69 7.46
CA VAL A 675 15.98 9.97 7.89
C VAL A 675 15.28 10.44 9.15
N GLU A 676 13.97 10.52 9.13
CA GLU A 676 13.16 10.99 10.26
C GLU A 676 13.17 9.99 11.42
N ILE A 677 13.23 8.67 11.14
CA ILE A 677 13.41 7.64 12.17
C ILE A 677 14.76 7.87 12.89
N SER A 678 15.85 8.11 12.16
CA SER A 678 17.17 8.36 12.75
C SER A 678 17.19 9.63 13.60
N GLU A 679 16.45 10.67 13.20
CA GLU A 679 16.27 11.90 13.99
C GLU A 679 15.55 11.60 15.32
N GLN A 680 14.54 10.74 15.29
CA GLN A 680 13.73 10.41 16.47
C GLN A 680 14.49 9.51 17.47
N VAL A 681 15.14 8.46 17.00
CA VAL A 681 15.78 7.49 17.89
C VAL A 681 17.23 7.85 18.26
N GLY A 682 17.87 8.71 17.47
CA GLY A 682 19.31 9.00 17.56
C GLY A 682 20.17 7.89 16.92
N MET A 683 21.38 8.26 16.50
CA MET A 683 22.28 7.39 15.72
C MET A 683 22.81 6.17 16.51
N ASP A 684 22.67 6.17 17.83
CA ASP A 684 23.05 5.04 18.68
C ASP A 684 22.01 3.91 18.68
N ASN A 685 20.79 4.17 18.20
CA ASN A 685 19.66 3.24 18.23
C ASN A 685 19.19 2.79 16.84
N ILE A 686 20.04 2.99 15.83
CA ILE A 686 19.81 2.62 14.43
C ILE A 686 21.15 2.30 13.75
N TYR A 687 21.15 1.44 12.74
CA TYR A 687 22.34 1.12 11.95
C TYR A 687 22.22 1.73 10.55
N ILE A 688 22.96 2.82 10.31
CA ILE A 688 23.01 3.49 9.01
C ILE A 688 24.26 3.09 8.25
N PHE A 689 24.11 2.86 6.94
CA PHE A 689 25.19 2.53 6.02
C PHE A 689 24.93 3.14 4.62
N GLY A 690 25.93 3.01 3.75
CA GLY A 690 25.81 3.33 2.33
C GLY A 690 25.93 4.81 2.01
N MET A 691 25.82 5.10 0.72
CA MET A 691 25.88 6.45 0.19
C MET A 691 24.66 7.28 0.58
N ARG A 692 24.83 8.60 0.64
CA ARG A 692 23.73 9.56 0.80
C ARG A 692 23.08 9.88 -0.56
N SER A 693 21.89 10.45 -0.51
CA SER A 693 21.09 10.76 -1.70
C SER A 693 21.79 11.69 -2.68
N ASP A 694 22.49 12.72 -2.20
CA ASP A 694 23.29 13.64 -3.00
C ASP A 694 24.39 12.91 -3.79
N THR A 695 25.15 12.08 -3.09
CA THR A 695 26.21 11.27 -3.70
C THR A 695 25.68 10.33 -4.78
N VAL A 696 24.54 9.68 -4.51
CA VAL A 696 23.87 8.79 -5.49
C VAL A 696 23.43 9.57 -6.73
N LEU A 697 22.81 10.74 -6.55
CA LEU A 697 22.37 11.58 -7.65
C LEU A 697 23.56 12.09 -8.50
N ASP A 698 24.67 12.48 -7.85
CA ASP A 698 25.89 12.89 -8.55
C ASP A 698 26.47 11.73 -9.36
N MET A 699 26.54 10.52 -8.81
CA MET A 699 27.02 9.35 -9.54
C MET A 699 26.16 9.02 -10.77
N TYR A 700 24.84 9.21 -10.72
CA TYR A 700 23.99 9.08 -11.90
C TYR A 700 24.28 10.14 -12.96
N ARG A 701 24.59 11.38 -12.55
CA ARG A 701 24.92 12.48 -13.47
C ARG A 701 26.30 12.29 -14.12
N GLU A 702 27.29 11.94 -13.32
CA GLU A 702 28.68 11.81 -13.77
C GLU A 702 28.95 10.52 -14.55
N ARG A 703 28.17 9.46 -14.32
CA ARG A 703 28.31 8.13 -14.93
C ARG A 703 29.75 7.55 -14.83
N ASN A 704 30.42 7.82 -13.72
CA ASN A 704 31.83 7.42 -13.50
C ASN A 704 31.99 6.13 -12.69
N TYR A 705 30.91 5.44 -12.36
CA TYR A 705 30.91 4.22 -11.58
C TYR A 705 31.20 2.99 -12.44
N ASN A 706 32.17 2.17 -11.99
CA ASN A 706 32.50 0.89 -12.60
C ASN A 706 32.45 -0.23 -11.53
N PRO A 707 31.43 -1.06 -11.51
CA PRO A 707 31.29 -2.14 -10.53
C PRO A 707 32.32 -3.25 -10.68
N MET A 708 32.92 -3.42 -11.87
CA MET A 708 33.98 -4.40 -12.14
C MET A 708 35.19 -4.20 -11.22
N THR A 709 35.54 -2.95 -10.91
CA THR A 709 36.63 -2.64 -9.97
C THR A 709 36.38 -3.26 -8.58
N ILE A 710 35.15 -3.22 -8.10
CA ILE A 710 34.77 -3.79 -6.80
C ILE A 710 34.81 -5.31 -6.88
N PHE A 711 34.25 -5.89 -7.94
CA PHE A 711 34.28 -7.33 -8.19
C PHE A 711 35.73 -7.89 -8.22
N GLU A 712 36.66 -7.20 -8.86
CA GLU A 712 38.06 -7.62 -8.95
C GLU A 712 38.81 -7.50 -7.63
N THR A 713 38.51 -6.48 -6.83
CA THR A 713 39.25 -6.17 -5.59
C THR A 713 38.67 -6.82 -4.33
N ASN A 714 37.39 -7.13 -4.32
CA ASN A 714 36.73 -7.79 -3.18
C ASN A 714 36.57 -9.29 -3.42
N GLN A 715 37.50 -10.09 -2.87
CA GLN A 715 37.54 -11.54 -3.08
C GLN A 715 36.30 -12.29 -2.56
N GLU A 716 35.74 -11.88 -1.40
CA GLU A 716 34.55 -12.50 -0.83
C GLU A 716 33.32 -12.28 -1.72
N LEU A 717 33.17 -11.04 -2.20
CA LEU A 717 32.06 -10.68 -3.09
C LEU A 717 32.23 -11.34 -4.48
N ARG A 718 33.44 -11.38 -5.01
CA ARG A 718 33.74 -12.08 -6.26
C ARG A 718 33.40 -13.56 -6.17
N LEU A 719 33.76 -14.24 -5.08
CA LEU A 719 33.40 -15.65 -4.85
C LEU A 719 31.89 -15.81 -4.83
N ALA A 720 31.18 -15.02 -4.02
CA ALA A 720 29.72 -15.10 -3.91
C ALA A 720 29.02 -14.88 -5.26
N MET A 721 29.45 -13.86 -6.02
CA MET A 721 28.88 -13.61 -7.34
C MET A 721 29.19 -14.73 -8.34
N THR A 722 30.39 -15.30 -8.33
CA THR A 722 30.72 -16.45 -9.19
C THR A 722 29.83 -17.65 -8.87
N GLN A 723 29.54 -17.90 -7.59
CA GLN A 723 28.66 -18.97 -7.14
C GLN A 723 27.19 -18.83 -7.59
N MET A 724 26.78 -17.64 -8.01
CA MET A 724 25.45 -17.47 -8.62
C MET A 724 25.31 -18.22 -9.95
N ILE A 725 26.40 -18.37 -10.70
CA ILE A 725 26.36 -18.87 -12.08
C ILE A 725 27.19 -20.16 -12.32
N ASP A 726 27.92 -20.65 -11.32
CA ASP A 726 28.75 -21.86 -11.43
C ASP A 726 28.05 -23.17 -11.00
N GLY A 727 26.78 -23.08 -10.60
CA GLY A 727 26.01 -24.22 -10.11
C GLY A 727 26.06 -24.44 -8.60
N THR A 728 26.80 -23.64 -7.84
CA THR A 728 26.86 -23.78 -6.37
C THR A 728 25.49 -23.49 -5.74
N VAL A 729 24.83 -22.39 -6.10
CA VAL A 729 23.53 -21.99 -5.54
C VAL A 729 22.38 -22.72 -6.21
N LEU A 730 22.41 -22.88 -7.52
CA LEU A 730 21.38 -23.55 -8.33
C LEU A 730 22.00 -24.67 -9.18
N PRO A 731 22.31 -25.85 -8.61
CA PRO A 731 22.99 -26.92 -9.32
C PRO A 731 22.19 -27.43 -10.54
N ASP A 732 20.86 -27.44 -10.46
CA ASP A 732 20.00 -27.93 -11.54
C ASP A 732 19.73 -26.87 -12.62
N ALA A 733 20.11 -25.61 -12.40
CA ALA A 733 19.90 -24.50 -13.33
C ALA A 733 20.98 -23.40 -13.19
N PRO A 734 22.27 -23.67 -13.50
CA PRO A 734 23.38 -22.73 -13.27
C PRO A 734 23.22 -21.40 -14.02
N SER A 735 22.60 -21.42 -15.20
CA SER A 735 22.40 -20.23 -16.04
C SER A 735 21.19 -19.37 -15.64
N ALA A 736 20.38 -19.81 -14.67
CA ALA A 736 19.12 -19.14 -14.32
C ALA A 736 19.31 -17.72 -13.74
N LEU A 737 20.47 -17.42 -13.18
CA LEU A 737 20.81 -16.11 -12.60
C LEU A 737 21.80 -15.31 -13.45
N GLN A 738 22.07 -15.74 -14.68
CA GLN A 738 23.07 -15.13 -15.55
C GLN A 738 22.72 -13.69 -15.94
N ASP A 739 21.44 -13.41 -16.22
CA ASP A 739 20.97 -12.07 -16.52
C ASP A 739 21.16 -11.13 -15.32
N LEU A 740 20.82 -11.60 -14.11
CA LEU A 740 21.03 -10.85 -12.86
C LEU A 740 22.52 -10.61 -12.60
N TYR A 741 23.38 -11.61 -12.81
CA TYR A 741 24.84 -11.46 -12.69
C TYR A 741 25.39 -10.44 -13.68
N HIS A 742 24.99 -10.49 -14.95
CA HIS A 742 25.41 -9.56 -15.98
C HIS A 742 24.95 -8.14 -15.70
N SER A 743 23.74 -7.95 -15.21
CA SER A 743 23.21 -6.62 -14.88
C SER A 743 24.03 -5.90 -13.81
N LEU A 744 24.64 -6.66 -12.89
CA LEU A 744 25.51 -6.10 -11.85
C LEU A 744 26.91 -5.73 -12.35
N LEU A 745 27.44 -6.38 -13.39
CA LEU A 745 28.82 -6.19 -13.82
C LEU A 745 29.01 -5.46 -15.15
N ILE A 746 28.12 -5.72 -16.10
CA ILE A 746 28.25 -5.25 -17.50
C ILE A 746 27.15 -4.23 -17.82
N GLY A 747 25.97 -4.38 -17.20
CA GLY A 747 24.77 -3.63 -17.55
C GLY A 747 24.08 -4.16 -18.81
N ASP A 748 23.01 -3.49 -19.20
CA ASP A 748 22.22 -3.79 -20.40
C ASP A 748 22.36 -2.68 -21.42
N TRP A 749 21.91 -2.93 -22.66
CA TRP A 749 21.84 -1.93 -23.72
C TRP A 749 21.18 -0.63 -23.24
N GLY A 750 22.03 0.42 -23.04
CA GLY A 750 21.60 1.75 -22.61
C GLY A 750 21.51 1.97 -21.09
N ASN A 751 21.60 0.92 -20.27
CA ASN A 751 21.61 1.03 -18.81
C ASN A 751 23.02 0.80 -18.25
N MET A 752 23.36 1.57 -17.21
CA MET A 752 24.63 1.36 -16.50
C MET A 752 24.62 0.01 -15.75
N ALA A 753 25.80 -0.57 -15.56
CA ALA A 753 25.98 -1.73 -14.71
C ALA A 753 25.68 -1.35 -13.24
N ASP A 754 25.13 -2.29 -12.48
CA ASP A 754 24.72 -2.11 -11.08
C ASP A 754 23.95 -0.78 -10.84
N PRO A 755 22.81 -0.58 -11.51
CA PRO A 755 22.11 0.70 -11.51
C PRO A 755 21.60 1.12 -10.14
N PHE A 756 21.58 0.20 -9.16
CA PHE A 756 21.15 0.47 -7.79
C PHE A 756 22.28 0.39 -6.76
N PHE A 757 23.55 0.41 -7.22
CA PHE A 757 24.74 0.46 -6.39
C PHE A 757 24.83 -0.65 -5.32
N VAL A 758 24.40 -1.85 -5.67
CA VAL A 758 24.44 -3.03 -4.79
C VAL A 758 25.88 -3.35 -4.40
N LEU A 759 26.80 -3.39 -5.38
CA LEU A 759 28.21 -3.69 -5.13
C LEU A 759 28.91 -2.54 -4.42
N LYS A 760 28.55 -1.29 -4.75
CA LYS A 760 29.15 -0.09 -4.15
C LYS A 760 28.93 -0.01 -2.65
N ASP A 761 27.72 -0.29 -2.20
CA ASP A 761 27.34 -0.20 -0.79
C ASP A 761 27.61 -1.50 -0.01
N PHE A 762 27.99 -2.60 -0.68
CA PHE A 762 28.19 -3.92 -0.07
C PHE A 762 29.14 -3.89 1.13
N GLY A 763 30.27 -3.21 1.01
CA GLY A 763 31.29 -3.14 2.07
C GLY A 763 30.75 -2.47 3.34
N SER A 764 30.08 -1.33 3.19
CA SER A 764 29.48 -0.59 4.31
C SER A 764 28.32 -1.36 4.95
N TYR A 765 27.50 -2.05 4.14
CA TYR A 765 26.43 -2.91 4.61
C TYR A 765 26.99 -4.09 5.44
N SER A 766 28.00 -4.80 4.93
CA SER A 766 28.66 -5.89 5.65
C SER A 766 29.29 -5.44 6.98
N MET A 767 29.82 -4.21 7.03
CA MET A 767 30.33 -3.62 8.27
C MET A 767 29.20 -3.31 9.27
N ALA A 768 28.06 -2.78 8.80
CA ALA A 768 26.90 -2.53 9.65
C ALA A 768 26.37 -3.85 10.23
N GLN A 769 26.29 -4.89 9.44
CA GLN A 769 25.86 -6.24 9.89
C GLN A 769 26.81 -6.84 10.96
N ARG A 770 28.12 -6.61 10.84
CA ARG A 770 29.08 -7.01 11.89
C ARG A 770 28.87 -6.25 13.20
N ARG A 771 28.56 -4.95 13.12
CA ARG A 771 28.25 -4.15 14.31
C ARG A 771 26.99 -4.68 15.00
N ILE A 772 25.96 -5.03 14.25
CA ILE A 772 24.74 -5.65 14.76
C ILE A 772 25.07 -6.93 15.53
N ASP A 773 25.88 -7.82 14.94
CA ASP A 773 26.26 -9.07 15.58
C ASP A 773 27.02 -8.84 16.91
N ALA A 774 27.93 -7.86 16.92
CA ALA A 774 28.68 -7.50 18.13
C ALA A 774 27.75 -6.86 19.20
N ASP A 775 26.86 -5.98 18.83
CA ASP A 775 25.97 -5.29 19.76
C ASP A 775 24.87 -6.20 20.31
N TYR A 776 24.46 -7.23 19.56
CA TYR A 776 23.48 -8.23 20.01
C TYR A 776 24.00 -9.06 21.20
N ALA A 777 25.29 -9.23 21.34
CA ALA A 777 25.92 -9.90 22.49
C ALA A 777 25.66 -9.19 23.80
N ASP A 778 25.52 -7.87 23.80
CA ASP A 778 25.11 -7.06 24.94
C ASP A 778 23.58 -6.93 24.97
N ARG A 779 22.91 -7.86 25.67
CA ARG A 779 21.44 -7.90 25.72
C ARG A 779 20.82 -6.68 26.38
N ASP A 780 21.50 -6.09 27.35
CA ASP A 780 21.03 -4.86 27.99
C ASP A 780 21.02 -3.69 27.02
N LYS A 781 22.11 -3.52 26.26
CA LYS A 781 22.20 -2.52 25.20
C LYS A 781 21.14 -2.76 24.11
N TRP A 782 21.02 -3.99 23.64
CA TRP A 782 20.08 -4.34 22.60
C TRP A 782 18.63 -4.05 22.99
N ASN A 783 18.21 -4.49 24.16
CA ASN A 783 16.86 -4.30 24.66
C ASN A 783 16.58 -2.81 24.95
N ARG A 784 17.58 -2.06 25.42
CA ARG A 784 17.48 -0.61 25.56
C ARG A 784 17.19 0.06 24.21
N MET A 785 17.94 -0.27 23.16
CA MET A 785 17.70 0.22 21.80
C MET A 785 16.28 -0.12 21.32
N ALA A 786 15.82 -1.34 21.56
CA ALA A 786 14.49 -1.80 21.16
C ALA A 786 13.36 -1.00 21.84
N VAL A 787 13.48 -0.74 23.15
CA VAL A 787 12.53 0.08 23.92
C VAL A 787 12.50 1.52 23.38
N ILE A 788 13.67 2.12 23.13
CA ILE A 788 13.77 3.48 22.55
C ILE A 788 13.09 3.55 21.18
N ASN A 789 13.28 2.54 20.32
CA ASN A 789 12.60 2.50 19.03
C ASN A 789 11.08 2.50 19.20
N THR A 790 10.54 1.67 20.09
CA THR A 790 9.09 1.67 20.37
C THR A 790 8.62 3.02 20.95
N ALA A 791 9.34 3.56 21.92
CA ALA A 791 8.99 4.83 22.57
C ALA A 791 8.89 5.99 21.56
N MET A 792 9.85 6.08 20.66
CA MET A 792 9.94 7.19 19.67
C MET A 792 9.09 6.97 18.41
N SER A 793 8.29 5.91 18.36
CA SER A 793 7.50 5.57 17.16
C SER A 793 6.18 6.32 17.04
N GLY A 794 5.70 6.96 18.09
CA GLY A 794 4.38 7.60 18.16
C GLY A 794 4.14 8.65 17.07
N VAL A 795 5.16 9.42 16.73
CA VAL A 795 5.12 10.44 15.65
C VAL A 795 4.82 9.85 14.26
N PHE A 796 5.05 8.54 14.07
CA PHE A 796 4.74 7.83 12.84
C PHE A 796 3.33 7.22 12.85
N SER A 797 2.46 7.66 13.74
CA SER A 797 1.04 7.31 13.70
C SER A 797 0.35 7.96 12.50
N SER A 798 -0.51 7.20 11.81
CA SER A 798 -1.38 7.77 10.78
C SER A 798 -2.39 8.79 11.35
N ASP A 799 -2.68 8.77 12.63
CA ASP A 799 -3.51 9.80 13.26
C ASP A 799 -2.82 11.17 13.20
N ARG A 800 -1.51 11.25 13.49
CA ARG A 800 -0.71 12.47 13.30
C ARG A 800 -0.72 12.87 11.82
N THR A 801 -0.47 11.92 10.91
CA THR A 801 -0.46 12.18 9.47
C THR A 801 -1.79 12.78 8.99
N ILE A 802 -2.93 12.20 9.41
CA ILE A 802 -4.26 12.69 9.03
C ILE A 802 -4.55 14.08 9.60
N ARG A 803 -4.13 14.38 10.85
CA ARG A 803 -4.24 15.73 11.40
C ARG A 803 -3.48 16.73 10.52
N GLU A 804 -2.24 16.40 10.13
CA GLU A 804 -1.42 17.29 9.29
C GLU A 804 -2.03 17.48 7.88
N TYR A 805 -2.54 16.42 7.24
CA TYR A 805 -3.30 16.55 5.99
C TYR A 805 -4.54 17.41 6.16
N ASN A 806 -5.26 17.25 7.27
CA ASN A 806 -6.46 18.04 7.52
C ASN A 806 -6.16 19.50 7.74
N ASP A 807 -5.14 19.81 8.53
CA ASP A 807 -4.75 21.19 8.87
C ASP A 807 -4.18 21.93 7.66
N THR A 808 -3.49 21.24 6.75
CA THR A 808 -2.75 21.88 5.65
C THR A 808 -3.45 21.78 4.30
N ILE A 809 -4.27 20.77 4.05
CA ILE A 809 -4.82 20.48 2.71
C ILE A 809 -6.34 20.34 2.72
N TRP A 810 -6.91 19.46 3.56
CA TRP A 810 -8.32 19.09 3.41
C TRP A 810 -9.31 20.03 4.09
N HIS A 811 -8.97 20.52 5.26
CA HIS A 811 -9.80 21.43 6.09
C HIS A 811 -11.21 20.88 6.30
N LEU A 812 -11.29 19.61 6.81
CA LEU A 812 -12.54 18.95 7.17
C LEU A 812 -12.92 19.32 8.60
N ASP A 813 -14.22 19.50 8.84
CA ASP A 813 -14.77 19.62 10.19
C ASP A 813 -15.13 18.21 10.72
N PRO A 814 -14.71 17.86 11.95
CA PRO A 814 -15.15 16.62 12.59
C PRO A 814 -16.68 16.55 12.70
N LEU A 815 -17.24 15.34 12.59
CA LEU A 815 -18.64 15.11 12.85
C LEU A 815 -18.93 15.41 14.34
N LYS A 816 -19.90 16.29 14.60
CA LYS A 816 -20.21 16.71 15.96
C LYS A 816 -21.00 15.60 16.65
N ARG A 817 -20.50 15.10 17.76
CA ARG A 817 -21.28 14.21 18.63
C ARG A 817 -22.49 14.98 19.15
N LYS A 818 -23.71 14.49 18.87
CA LYS A 818 -24.85 14.87 19.69
C LYS A 818 -24.70 14.12 21.01
N GLY A 819 -24.42 14.86 22.08
CA GLY A 819 -24.31 14.35 23.43
C GLY A 819 -25.52 13.56 23.89
#